data_abc09da8e86669b606c3826acc3a2de2
#
_entry.id   abc09da8e86669b606c3826acc3a2de2
#
_cell.length_a   1.000
_cell.length_b   1.000
_cell.length_c   1.000
_cell.angle_alpha   90.00
_cell.angle_beta   90.00
_cell.angle_gamma   90.00
#
_symmetry.space_group_name_H-M   'P 1'
#
loop_
_entity.id
_entity.type
_entity.pdbx_description
1 polymer ?
#
loop_
_entity_poly.entity_id
_entity_poly.type
_entity_poly.pdbx_seq_one_letter_code
_entity_poly.pdbx_strand_id
1 'polypeptide(L)'
;RLVNMGESVAICEQIGDPATSKGPVERKVVRIVTPGTVTDESLLTEKQQNLLVAICPLDPKQPEGEYAISSLELSSGRFWLTKAHSAEQLAAEMQRLEPAELLYPESISLAGLPLAKAKCKRRPAWEFEQQTAFMLLTRQFGTQHLEGFGIKNNEPTLAAAGAILHYVKETQRAALPHIQALVTEHPQDAIILDAATRRNLELQQSMGDGNTHLSAVLDKTVSAMGSRQFQRWLQRPIRNHEELNQRYDAVDALKGNNSYENVQFSLKKLADIERIVARVGLRSARPKDFARLRDSLAQVPEIRDYLSHNALSYLKQNIQPFPEIVDLLTRAVIEQPPLLIRDGGVIAKGYDKELDELRDLATGATDYLKQLEQRERERSGIATLKVGYNKVHGYFIEVSRQSSESVPDDYQRRQTLKNTERYIIPELKEHEDKVLNAQARSLAREKWLYDQLFEHLLPQVNALQKSASGLAQLDALCCFAKLADNYRYCRPQLKKDNSLIELEAARHPVIEQLSDEPFIANPMSLTPEQRMLMITGPNMGGKSTYMRQAALIVILAHMGCYVPADKAIIGDIDRIFTRIGASDDLASGRSTFMVEMTETANILHNATAKSLVLMDEIGRGTSTYDGLSLAWSCADYLSRQLKCLTLFATHYFELTELAEELPATINVHVDAKEHGDTIAFLHKVSAGAASQSFGLQVAKLAGVPDNVIKSAKQKLTELEHTHHGISKAPQQKAMELPLPTEEQNPLLSELEQLDLNDLTPRQALDILYQWQQKQKSST
;
A
#
# COMPACT_ATOMS: atom_id res chain seq x y z
N ARG A 1 -22.03 -2.11 3.20
CA ARG A 1 -22.16 -0.70 3.60
C ARG A 1 -21.61 -0.47 5.00
N LEU A 2 -22.07 -1.22 6.06
CA LEU A 2 -21.59 -1.04 7.44
C LEU A 2 -20.08 -1.25 7.57
N VAL A 3 -19.51 -2.29 6.95
CA VAL A 3 -18.06 -2.54 6.96
C VAL A 3 -17.29 -1.37 6.33
N ASN A 4 -17.78 -0.80 5.23
CA ASN A 4 -17.16 0.39 4.60
C ASN A 4 -17.27 1.67 5.47
N MET A 5 -18.14 1.67 6.47
CA MET A 5 -18.23 2.73 7.50
C MET A 5 -17.31 2.44 8.70
N GLY A 6 -16.53 1.36 8.64
CA GLY A 6 -15.62 0.95 9.70
C GLY A 6 -16.26 0.09 10.79
N GLU A 7 -17.50 -0.39 10.62
CA GLU A 7 -18.19 -1.21 11.61
C GLU A 7 -17.90 -2.69 11.45
N SER A 8 -17.92 -3.44 12.56
CA SER A 8 -17.82 -4.90 12.57
C SER A 8 -19.20 -5.53 12.40
N VAL A 9 -19.36 -6.48 11.48
CA VAL A 9 -20.63 -7.10 11.15
C VAL A 9 -20.58 -8.60 11.47
N ALA A 10 -21.40 -9.06 12.42
CA ALA A 10 -21.55 -10.48 12.73
C ALA A 10 -22.57 -11.12 11.76
N ILE A 11 -22.14 -12.17 11.07
CA ILE A 11 -22.99 -12.97 10.19
C ILE A 11 -23.51 -14.15 11.01
N CYS A 12 -24.83 -14.21 11.18
CA CYS A 12 -25.53 -15.29 11.86
C CYS A 12 -26.21 -16.18 10.84
N GLU A 13 -25.93 -17.48 10.88
CA GLU A 13 -26.59 -18.48 10.06
C GLU A 13 -27.42 -19.43 10.93
N GLN A 14 -28.42 -20.00 10.29
CA GLN A 14 -29.28 -21.01 10.86
C GLN A 14 -28.57 -22.38 10.82
N ILE A 15 -28.51 -23.08 11.94
CA ILE A 15 -27.90 -24.39 12.06
C ILE A 15 -28.97 -25.46 12.21
N GLY A 16 -28.88 -26.48 11.36
CA GLY A 16 -29.83 -27.59 11.31
C GLY A 16 -30.93 -27.41 10.26
N ASP A 17 -31.70 -28.46 10.07
CA ASP A 17 -32.79 -28.50 9.11
C ASP A 17 -34.08 -27.97 9.76
N PRO A 18 -34.69 -26.91 9.22
CA PRO A 18 -35.99 -26.38 9.73
C PRO A 18 -37.10 -27.42 9.73
N ALA A 19 -37.07 -28.37 8.80
CA ALA A 19 -38.08 -29.41 8.68
C ALA A 19 -38.03 -30.46 9.78
N THR A 20 -36.87 -30.64 10.41
CA THR A 20 -36.66 -31.64 11.50
C THR A 20 -36.63 -31.02 12.90
N SER A 21 -36.62 -29.69 13.00
CA SER A 21 -36.54 -28.97 14.26
C SER A 21 -37.88 -28.94 15.00
N LYS A 22 -37.92 -29.37 16.24
CA LYS A 22 -39.13 -29.31 17.12
C LYS A 22 -39.34 -27.94 17.79
N GLY A 23 -38.67 -26.88 17.30
CA GLY A 23 -38.75 -25.52 17.89
C GLY A 23 -38.06 -24.48 17.00
N PRO A 24 -37.80 -23.26 17.49
CA PRO A 24 -37.01 -22.28 16.76
C PRO A 24 -35.64 -22.84 16.39
N VAL A 25 -35.28 -22.73 15.12
CA VAL A 25 -33.96 -23.25 14.65
C VAL A 25 -32.83 -22.45 15.27
N GLU A 26 -31.83 -23.13 15.77
CA GLU A 26 -30.63 -22.52 16.38
C GLU A 26 -29.93 -21.58 15.38
N ARG A 27 -29.55 -20.40 15.82
CA ARG A 27 -28.76 -19.45 15.05
C ARG A 27 -27.41 -19.24 15.71
N LYS A 28 -26.34 -19.33 14.93
CA LYS A 28 -24.97 -19.16 15.42
C LYS A 28 -24.22 -18.13 14.59
N VAL A 29 -23.39 -17.31 15.25
CA VAL A 29 -22.46 -16.43 14.56
C VAL A 29 -21.39 -17.31 13.90
N VAL A 30 -21.38 -17.35 12.58
CA VAL A 30 -20.44 -18.15 11.79
C VAL A 30 -19.19 -17.36 11.42
N ARG A 31 -19.33 -16.03 11.28
CA ARG A 31 -18.21 -15.14 10.96
C ARG A 31 -18.49 -13.71 11.42
N ILE A 32 -17.43 -12.99 11.78
CA ILE A 32 -17.45 -11.55 12.01
C ILE A 32 -16.60 -10.90 10.92
N VAL A 33 -17.18 -10.00 10.13
CA VAL A 33 -16.47 -9.25 9.08
C VAL A 33 -16.12 -7.88 9.64
N THR A 34 -14.82 -7.56 9.62
CA THR A 34 -14.27 -6.28 10.06
C THR A 34 -13.50 -5.62 8.91
N PRO A 35 -13.17 -4.33 8.94
CA PRO A 35 -12.45 -3.67 7.86
C PRO A 35 -11.15 -4.38 7.43
N GLY A 36 -10.36 -4.91 8.37
CA GLY A 36 -9.12 -5.63 8.10
C GLY A 36 -9.29 -7.11 7.74
N THR A 37 -10.49 -7.69 7.92
CA THR A 37 -10.77 -9.11 7.68
C THR A 37 -11.72 -9.36 6.50
N VAL A 38 -11.93 -8.36 5.65
CA VAL A 38 -12.75 -8.48 4.44
C VAL A 38 -12.09 -9.43 3.43
N THR A 39 -12.88 -10.34 2.88
CA THR A 39 -12.48 -11.24 1.79
C THR A 39 -13.45 -11.22 0.60
N ASP A 40 -14.61 -10.59 0.76
CA ASP A 40 -15.61 -10.44 -0.30
C ASP A 40 -15.14 -9.41 -1.33
N GLU A 41 -15.10 -9.81 -2.61
CA GLU A 41 -14.67 -8.99 -3.74
C GLU A 41 -15.45 -7.65 -3.82
N SER A 42 -16.75 -7.67 -3.51
CA SER A 42 -17.60 -6.47 -3.57
C SER A 42 -17.26 -5.40 -2.53
N LEU A 43 -16.49 -5.74 -1.50
CA LEU A 43 -16.08 -4.85 -0.43
C LEU A 43 -14.59 -4.45 -0.51
N LEU A 44 -13.84 -5.09 -1.39
CA LEU A 44 -12.41 -4.85 -1.59
C LEU A 44 -12.18 -3.98 -2.82
N THR A 45 -11.26 -3.03 -2.71
CA THR A 45 -10.72 -2.33 -3.88
C THR A 45 -9.79 -3.28 -4.66
N GLU A 46 -10.01 -3.43 -5.96
CA GLU A 46 -9.33 -4.46 -6.76
C GLU A 46 -7.80 -4.33 -6.73
N LYS A 47 -7.30 -3.12 -6.96
CA LYS A 47 -5.87 -2.82 -7.10
C LYS A 47 -5.17 -2.45 -5.78
N GLN A 48 -5.88 -2.44 -4.65
CA GLN A 48 -5.33 -2.07 -3.35
C GLN A 48 -5.24 -3.27 -2.42
N GLN A 49 -4.24 -3.25 -1.55
CA GLN A 49 -4.12 -4.19 -0.43
C GLN A 49 -5.12 -3.82 0.66
N ASN A 50 -5.58 -4.82 1.41
CA ASN A 50 -6.44 -4.62 2.57
C ASN A 50 -5.75 -5.23 3.80
N LEU A 51 -5.02 -4.41 4.53
CA LEU A 51 -4.13 -4.86 5.59
C LEU A 51 -4.78 -4.78 6.96
N LEU A 52 -4.70 -5.89 7.70
CA LEU A 52 -4.84 -5.95 9.15
C LEU A 52 -3.45 -5.85 9.75
N VAL A 53 -3.23 -4.84 10.58
CA VAL A 53 -1.94 -4.58 11.21
C VAL A 53 -2.07 -4.70 12.72
N ALA A 54 -1.04 -5.22 13.39
CA ALA A 54 -0.91 -5.19 14.84
C ALA A 54 0.42 -4.55 15.23
N ILE A 55 0.38 -3.73 16.27
CA ILE A 55 1.57 -3.10 16.85
C ILE A 55 1.62 -3.39 18.34
N CYS A 56 2.81 -3.62 18.87
CA CYS A 56 3.04 -3.68 20.33
C CYS A 56 4.47 -3.24 20.65
N PRO A 57 4.73 -2.72 21.88
CA PRO A 57 6.10 -2.44 22.31
C PRO A 57 6.88 -3.76 22.43
N LEU A 58 8.15 -3.76 22.07
CA LEU A 58 9.03 -4.92 22.27
C LEU A 58 9.30 -5.18 23.75
N ASP A 59 9.45 -4.11 24.53
CA ASP A 59 9.51 -4.16 26.00
C ASP A 59 8.26 -3.47 26.57
N PRO A 60 7.34 -4.21 27.21
CA PRO A 60 6.18 -3.63 27.86
C PRO A 60 6.48 -2.58 28.92
N LYS A 61 7.71 -2.56 29.47
CA LYS A 61 8.16 -1.57 30.46
C LYS A 61 8.63 -0.26 29.81
N GLN A 62 8.90 -0.27 28.52
CA GLN A 62 9.33 0.87 27.73
C GLN A 62 8.41 1.06 26.52
N PRO A 63 7.17 1.50 26.71
CA PRO A 63 6.17 1.57 25.64
C PRO A 63 6.50 2.60 24.52
N GLU A 64 7.44 3.51 24.77
CA GLU A 64 7.93 4.50 23.79
C GLU A 64 9.25 4.08 23.12
N GLY A 65 9.72 2.85 23.36
CA GLY A 65 10.97 2.34 22.81
C GLY A 65 10.82 1.74 21.40
N GLU A 66 11.22 0.49 21.25
CA GLU A 66 11.10 -0.26 20.01
C GLU A 66 9.72 -0.93 19.89
N TYR A 67 9.23 -1.09 18.66
CA TYR A 67 7.91 -1.65 18.37
C TYR A 67 8.02 -2.89 17.47
N ALA A 68 7.24 -3.91 17.80
CA ALA A 68 6.90 -4.98 16.89
C ALA A 68 5.72 -4.56 16.00
N ILE A 69 5.82 -4.83 14.73
CA ILE A 69 4.76 -4.59 13.75
C ILE A 69 4.52 -5.90 13.01
N SER A 70 3.29 -6.32 12.93
CA SER A 70 2.89 -7.44 12.07
C SER A 70 1.78 -7.01 11.14
N SER A 71 1.75 -7.55 9.94
CA SER A 71 0.75 -7.22 8.93
C SER A 71 0.27 -8.49 8.24
N LEU A 72 -1.04 -8.59 8.06
CA LEU A 72 -1.70 -9.69 7.35
C LEU A 72 -2.65 -9.13 6.28
N GLU A 73 -2.48 -9.59 5.06
CA GLU A 73 -3.50 -9.46 4.02
C GLU A 73 -4.30 -10.77 3.96
N LEU A 74 -5.45 -10.81 4.64
CA LEU A 74 -6.26 -12.03 4.74
C LEU A 74 -6.74 -12.53 3.37
N SER A 75 -6.99 -11.62 2.44
CA SER A 75 -7.46 -11.94 1.10
C SER A 75 -6.41 -12.60 0.18
N SER A 76 -5.13 -12.61 0.59
CA SER A 76 -4.04 -13.28 -0.13
C SER A 76 -3.29 -14.30 0.73
N GLY A 77 -3.45 -14.24 2.06
CA GLY A 77 -2.72 -15.06 3.02
C GLY A 77 -1.29 -14.58 3.30
N ARG A 78 -0.91 -13.40 2.82
CA ARG A 78 0.43 -12.83 3.08
C ARG A 78 0.52 -12.32 4.49
N PHE A 79 1.53 -12.80 5.21
CA PHE A 79 1.74 -12.52 6.62
C PHE A 79 3.20 -12.19 6.89
N TRP A 80 3.49 -11.03 7.48
CA TRP A 80 4.87 -10.61 7.72
C TRP A 80 5.05 -9.83 9.01
N LEU A 81 6.32 -9.78 9.44
CA LEU A 81 6.81 -9.11 10.63
C LEU A 81 7.84 -8.05 10.25
N THR A 82 7.86 -6.95 10.98
CA THR A 82 8.95 -5.97 10.95
C THR A 82 9.12 -5.32 12.33
N LYS A 83 10.19 -4.55 12.49
CA LYS A 83 10.48 -3.74 13.69
C LYS A 83 10.52 -2.26 13.34
N ALA A 84 10.10 -1.44 14.29
CA ALA A 84 10.41 -0.03 14.29
C ALA A 84 11.22 0.29 15.55
N HIS A 85 12.35 0.98 15.38
CA HIS A 85 13.27 1.32 16.47
C HIS A 85 12.93 2.66 17.14
N SER A 86 11.95 3.39 16.63
CA SER A 86 11.47 4.65 17.20
C SER A 86 10.02 4.93 16.79
N ALA A 87 9.41 5.93 17.43
CA ALA A 87 8.06 6.38 17.08
C ALA A 87 7.98 6.94 15.64
N GLU A 88 9.03 7.60 15.16
CA GLU A 88 9.11 8.11 13.79
C GLU A 88 9.13 6.99 12.77
N GLN A 89 9.89 5.92 13.04
CA GLN A 89 9.89 4.73 12.18
C GLN A 89 8.55 4.00 12.22
N LEU A 90 7.91 3.94 13.38
CA LEU A 90 6.55 3.41 13.49
C LEU A 90 5.57 4.22 12.64
N ALA A 91 5.65 5.56 12.69
CA ALA A 91 4.81 6.43 11.87
C ALA A 91 5.08 6.23 10.37
N ALA A 92 6.35 6.08 9.97
CA ALA A 92 6.72 5.77 8.58
C ALA A 92 6.16 4.43 8.10
N GLU A 93 6.18 3.39 8.96
CA GLU A 93 5.59 2.09 8.65
C GLU A 93 4.06 2.15 8.57
N MET A 94 3.40 2.90 9.45
CA MET A 94 1.94 3.10 9.36
C MET A 94 1.54 3.83 8.08
N GLN A 95 2.33 4.81 7.64
CA GLN A 95 2.12 5.48 6.36
C GLN A 95 2.36 4.55 5.17
N ARG A 96 3.37 3.66 5.24
CA ARG A 96 3.66 2.66 4.21
C ARG A 96 2.54 1.63 4.07
N LEU A 97 2.06 1.13 5.21
CA LEU A 97 1.11 0.03 5.26
C LEU A 97 -0.34 0.48 5.01
N GLU A 98 -0.68 1.73 5.31
CA GLU A 98 -2.06 2.25 5.22
C GLU A 98 -3.10 1.25 5.75
N PRO A 99 -3.03 0.82 7.03
CA PRO A 99 -3.86 -0.26 7.54
C PRO A 99 -5.35 0.05 7.41
N ALA A 100 -6.14 -0.93 6.96
CA ALA A 100 -7.59 -0.86 7.02
C ALA A 100 -8.09 -1.03 8.46
N GLU A 101 -7.39 -1.86 9.24
CA GLU A 101 -7.65 -2.08 10.66
C GLU A 101 -6.33 -2.25 11.43
N LEU A 102 -6.23 -1.60 12.59
CA LEU A 102 -5.06 -1.64 13.46
C LEU A 102 -5.42 -2.21 14.83
N LEU A 103 -4.71 -3.25 15.25
CA LEU A 103 -4.79 -3.84 16.58
C LEU A 103 -3.65 -3.32 17.45
N TYR A 104 -3.95 -2.94 18.69
CA TYR A 104 -2.93 -2.41 19.60
C TYR A 104 -3.30 -2.71 21.07
N PRO A 105 -2.30 -2.90 21.97
CA PRO A 105 -2.52 -3.09 23.39
C PRO A 105 -2.80 -1.75 24.09
N GLU A 106 -3.32 -1.84 25.30
CA GLU A 106 -3.64 -0.64 26.13
C GLU A 106 -2.43 0.24 26.44
N SER A 107 -1.24 -0.29 26.38
CA SER A 107 0.01 0.40 26.75
C SER A 107 0.52 1.38 25.69
N ILE A 108 -0.04 1.36 24.46
CA ILE A 108 0.42 2.24 23.36
C ILE A 108 -0.53 3.43 23.19
N SER A 109 0.06 4.62 23.06
CA SER A 109 -0.63 5.81 22.57
C SER A 109 -0.57 5.86 21.03
N LEU A 110 -1.71 6.10 20.38
CA LEU A 110 -1.79 6.28 18.92
C LEU A 110 -1.61 7.74 18.48
N ALA A 111 -1.34 8.65 19.41
CA ALA A 111 -1.14 10.08 19.11
C ALA A 111 0.05 10.28 18.16
N GLY A 112 -0.16 11.05 17.11
CA GLY A 112 0.88 11.36 16.10
C GLY A 112 1.07 10.31 15.01
N LEU A 113 0.38 9.15 15.04
CA LEU A 113 0.43 8.17 13.96
C LEU A 113 -0.52 8.56 12.81
N PRO A 114 -0.13 8.35 11.54
CA PRO A 114 -0.94 8.67 10.36
C PRO A 114 -2.02 7.62 10.10
N LEU A 115 -3.05 7.56 10.96
CA LEU A 115 -4.08 6.53 10.98
C LEU A 115 -5.46 7.02 10.51
N ALA A 116 -5.53 8.09 9.71
CA ALA A 116 -6.79 8.73 9.33
C ALA A 116 -7.82 7.78 8.69
N LYS A 117 -7.37 6.75 7.98
CA LYS A 117 -8.24 5.75 7.33
C LYS A 117 -8.37 4.45 8.11
N ALA A 118 -7.55 4.22 9.14
CA ALA A 118 -7.50 2.98 9.87
C ALA A 118 -8.59 2.90 10.94
N LYS A 119 -9.27 1.76 11.05
CA LYS A 119 -10.11 1.47 12.22
C LYS A 119 -9.21 0.89 13.33
N CYS A 120 -8.98 1.69 14.36
CA CYS A 120 -8.13 1.28 15.48
C CYS A 120 -8.94 0.47 16.49
N LYS A 121 -8.43 -0.72 16.86
CA LYS A 121 -9.07 -1.64 17.79
C LYS A 121 -8.13 -2.00 18.93
N ARG A 122 -8.49 -1.60 20.12
CA ARG A 122 -7.77 -1.93 21.34
C ARG A 122 -8.00 -3.40 21.70
N ARG A 123 -6.93 -4.10 22.05
CA ARG A 123 -7.00 -5.52 22.43
C ARG A 123 -6.35 -5.74 23.81
N PRO A 124 -6.79 -6.74 24.56
CA PRO A 124 -6.19 -7.09 25.85
C PRO A 124 -4.69 -7.40 25.73
N ALA A 125 -3.91 -7.02 26.75
CA ALA A 125 -2.45 -7.18 26.73
C ALA A 125 -2.00 -8.63 26.58
N TRP A 126 -2.75 -9.61 27.09
CA TRP A 126 -2.41 -11.03 27.01
C TRP A 126 -2.41 -11.60 25.58
N GLU A 127 -3.11 -10.94 24.63
CA GLU A 127 -3.07 -11.33 23.21
C GLU A 127 -1.72 -11.02 22.56
N PHE A 128 -0.95 -10.10 23.17
CA PHE A 128 0.40 -9.74 22.75
C PHE A 128 1.49 -10.43 23.58
N GLU A 129 1.18 -11.57 24.16
CA GLU A 129 2.15 -12.36 24.90
C GLU A 129 2.95 -13.25 23.94
N GLN A 130 4.28 -13.17 24.01
CA GLN A 130 5.20 -13.85 23.11
C GLN A 130 5.04 -15.39 23.13
N GLN A 131 4.89 -15.99 24.31
CA GLN A 131 4.77 -17.44 24.43
C GLN A 131 3.46 -17.96 23.83
N THR A 132 2.36 -17.26 24.08
CA THR A 132 1.05 -17.54 23.47
C THR A 132 1.12 -17.38 21.95
N ALA A 133 1.78 -16.33 21.45
CA ALA A 133 2.00 -16.11 20.02
C ALA A 133 2.78 -17.26 19.38
N PHE A 134 3.88 -17.70 20.00
CA PHE A 134 4.68 -18.82 19.53
C PHE A 134 3.86 -20.11 19.40
N MET A 135 3.06 -20.46 20.40
CA MET A 135 2.18 -21.64 20.36
C MET A 135 1.12 -21.53 19.25
N LEU A 136 0.52 -20.36 19.07
CA LEU A 136 -0.49 -20.14 18.04
C LEU A 136 0.10 -20.25 16.62
N LEU A 137 1.29 -19.71 16.41
CA LEU A 137 1.98 -19.71 15.13
C LEU A 137 2.50 -21.09 14.76
N THR A 138 3.15 -21.81 15.69
CA THR A 138 3.62 -23.16 15.44
C THR A 138 2.46 -24.12 15.14
N ARG A 139 1.34 -24.00 15.87
CA ARG A 139 0.12 -24.75 15.57
C ARG A 139 -0.47 -24.38 14.19
N GLN A 140 -0.43 -23.10 13.79
CA GLN A 140 -0.92 -22.66 12.50
C GLN A 140 -0.12 -23.25 11.35
N PHE A 141 1.21 -23.27 11.47
CA PHE A 141 2.11 -23.74 10.40
C PHE A 141 2.41 -25.24 10.48
N GLY A 142 1.90 -25.94 11.50
CA GLY A 142 2.15 -27.37 11.69
C GLY A 142 3.61 -27.70 11.99
N THR A 143 4.35 -26.80 12.67
CA THR A 143 5.77 -26.93 12.98
C THR A 143 6.01 -26.93 14.49
N GLN A 144 7.16 -27.42 14.93
CA GLN A 144 7.58 -27.33 16.34
C GLN A 144 8.38 -26.06 16.62
N HIS A 145 9.03 -25.49 15.58
CA HIS A 145 9.92 -24.33 15.65
C HIS A 145 9.64 -23.37 14.49
N LEU A 146 9.95 -22.09 14.67
CA LEU A 146 9.80 -21.06 13.65
C LEU A 146 11.10 -20.74 12.90
N GLU A 147 12.19 -21.42 13.22
CA GLU A 147 13.51 -21.21 12.61
C GLU A 147 13.53 -21.51 11.10
N GLY A 148 12.68 -22.43 10.64
CA GLY A 148 12.48 -22.70 9.22
C GLY A 148 11.92 -21.50 8.42
N PHE A 149 11.34 -20.52 9.11
CA PHE A 149 10.91 -19.22 8.56
C PHE A 149 11.93 -18.10 8.79
N GLY A 150 13.14 -18.42 9.30
CA GLY A 150 14.17 -17.44 9.64
C GLY A 150 13.89 -16.65 10.93
N ILE A 151 12.98 -17.13 11.78
CA ILE A 151 12.52 -16.44 12.99
C ILE A 151 12.95 -17.21 14.21
N LYS A 152 13.61 -16.56 15.18
CA LYS A 152 13.96 -17.19 16.45
C LYS A 152 12.71 -17.46 17.29
N ASN A 153 12.67 -18.61 17.97
CA ASN A 153 11.51 -19.01 18.76
C ASN A 153 11.19 -18.04 19.92
N ASN A 154 12.18 -17.30 20.38
CA ASN A 154 12.05 -16.27 21.43
C ASN A 154 12.07 -14.84 20.90
N GLU A 155 11.78 -14.63 19.62
CA GLU A 155 11.75 -13.29 19.02
C GLU A 155 10.56 -12.47 19.55
N PRO A 156 10.78 -11.30 20.20
CA PRO A 156 9.69 -10.51 20.77
C PRO A 156 8.66 -10.02 19.74
N THR A 157 9.06 -9.88 18.48
CA THR A 157 8.15 -9.46 17.41
C THR A 157 7.00 -10.42 17.15
N LEU A 158 7.13 -11.68 17.57
CA LEU A 158 6.06 -12.69 17.45
C LEU A 158 4.77 -12.27 18.15
N ALA A 159 4.86 -11.44 19.20
CA ALA A 159 3.70 -10.97 19.94
C ALA A 159 2.66 -10.27 19.03
N ALA A 160 3.10 -9.43 18.13
CA ALA A 160 2.22 -8.75 17.15
C ALA A 160 1.58 -9.73 16.17
N ALA A 161 2.33 -10.73 15.69
CA ALA A 161 1.79 -11.78 14.80
C ALA A 161 0.78 -12.68 15.51
N GLY A 162 1.06 -13.03 16.77
CA GLY A 162 0.12 -13.79 17.62
C GLY A 162 -1.21 -13.09 17.78
N ALA A 163 -1.19 -11.77 18.04
CA ALA A 163 -2.40 -10.95 18.18
C ALA A 163 -3.24 -10.95 16.89
N ILE A 164 -2.60 -10.79 15.72
CA ILE A 164 -3.29 -10.90 14.43
C ILE A 164 -3.94 -12.28 14.26
N LEU A 165 -3.17 -13.34 14.47
CA LEU A 165 -3.66 -14.69 14.23
C LEU A 165 -4.79 -15.06 15.20
N HIS A 166 -4.70 -14.63 16.47
CA HIS A 166 -5.77 -14.76 17.43
C HIS A 166 -7.04 -14.06 16.97
N TYR A 167 -6.92 -12.79 16.59
CA TYR A 167 -8.03 -11.98 16.12
C TYR A 167 -8.70 -12.54 14.86
N VAL A 168 -7.91 -13.01 13.89
CA VAL A 168 -8.46 -13.59 12.66
C VAL A 168 -9.17 -14.93 12.96
N LYS A 169 -8.64 -15.79 13.86
CA LYS A 169 -9.32 -17.02 14.28
C LYS A 169 -10.64 -16.73 15.02
N GLU A 170 -10.66 -15.70 15.86
CA GLU A 170 -11.87 -15.25 16.56
C GLU A 170 -12.93 -14.75 15.55
N THR A 171 -12.53 -13.99 14.57
CA THR A 171 -13.46 -13.35 13.62
C THR A 171 -13.90 -14.27 12.48
N GLN A 172 -12.99 -15.06 11.91
CA GLN A 172 -13.33 -15.95 10.80
C GLN A 172 -13.96 -17.28 11.25
N ARG A 173 -13.64 -17.73 12.47
CA ARG A 173 -14.15 -19.00 13.04
C ARG A 173 -13.96 -20.22 12.13
N ALA A 174 -12.96 -20.18 11.27
CA ALA A 174 -12.62 -21.18 10.28
C ALA A 174 -11.14 -21.52 10.32
N ALA A 175 -10.74 -22.63 9.73
CA ALA A 175 -9.35 -22.92 9.42
C ALA A 175 -8.80 -21.90 8.45
N LEU A 176 -7.50 -21.60 8.52
CA LEU A 176 -6.80 -20.59 7.71
C LEU A 176 -5.70 -21.25 6.86
N PRO A 177 -6.00 -22.24 6.01
CA PRO A 177 -5.00 -23.02 5.29
C PRO A 177 -4.21 -22.21 4.26
N HIS A 178 -4.71 -21.04 3.88
CA HIS A 178 -4.03 -20.11 2.99
C HIS A 178 -2.98 -19.23 3.70
N ILE A 179 -2.94 -19.22 5.03
CA ILE A 179 -1.87 -18.56 5.81
C ILE A 179 -0.84 -19.61 6.18
N GLN A 180 0.25 -19.69 5.39
CA GLN A 180 1.21 -20.80 5.45
C GLN A 180 2.62 -20.41 5.84
N ALA A 181 2.93 -19.11 5.81
CA ALA A 181 4.25 -18.60 6.13
C ALA A 181 4.15 -17.27 6.85
N LEU A 182 5.17 -16.99 7.67
CA LEU A 182 5.42 -15.70 8.28
C LEU A 182 6.80 -15.23 7.81
N VAL A 183 6.87 -14.08 7.17
CA VAL A 183 8.10 -13.54 6.60
C VAL A 183 8.58 -12.37 7.45
N THR A 184 9.86 -12.35 7.81
CA THR A 184 10.45 -11.19 8.47
C THR A 184 10.97 -10.19 7.44
N GLU A 185 10.52 -8.97 7.53
CA GLU A 185 11.05 -7.84 6.78
C GLU A 185 12.06 -7.07 7.65
N HIS A 186 13.32 -7.03 7.23
CA HIS A 186 14.31 -6.20 7.90
C HIS A 186 14.33 -4.81 7.22
N PRO A 187 14.27 -3.70 7.99
CA PRO A 187 14.31 -2.36 7.42
C PRO A 187 15.52 -2.11 6.51
N GLN A 188 16.67 -2.69 6.84
CA GLN A 188 17.92 -2.57 6.09
C GLN A 188 17.94 -3.25 4.72
N ASP A 189 16.99 -4.15 4.43
CA ASP A 189 16.91 -4.87 3.15
C ASP A 189 16.27 -4.00 2.05
N ALA A 190 15.73 -2.85 2.41
CA ALA A 190 15.10 -1.91 1.50
C ALA A 190 15.59 -0.46 1.76
N ILE A 191 15.36 0.42 0.79
CA ILE A 191 15.55 1.85 0.98
C ILE A 191 14.45 2.35 1.94
N ILE A 192 14.88 2.98 3.02
CA ILE A 192 13.98 3.55 4.02
C ILE A 192 13.46 4.90 3.50
N LEU A 193 12.14 5.04 3.45
CA LEU A 193 11.44 6.26 3.10
C LEU A 193 10.55 6.66 4.27
N ASP A 194 10.76 7.85 4.84
CA ASP A 194 9.89 8.37 5.88
C ASP A 194 8.53 8.85 5.33
N ALA A 195 7.61 9.19 6.22
CA ALA A 195 6.27 9.62 5.84
C ALA A 195 6.26 10.91 4.99
N ALA A 196 7.13 11.86 5.33
CA ALA A 196 7.29 13.11 4.60
C ALA A 196 7.80 12.84 3.17
N THR A 197 8.82 12.00 3.03
CA THR A 197 9.40 11.62 1.74
C THR A 197 8.38 10.94 0.83
N ARG A 198 7.59 9.98 1.34
CA ARG A 198 6.53 9.32 0.54
C ARG A 198 5.51 10.31 0.01
N ARG A 199 5.09 11.26 0.84
CA ARG A 199 4.15 12.33 0.48
C ARG A 199 4.77 13.31 -0.51
N ASN A 200 5.97 13.82 -0.23
CA ASN A 200 6.64 14.84 -1.03
C ASN A 200 7.03 14.34 -2.43
N LEU A 201 7.29 13.02 -2.57
CA LEU A 201 7.56 12.38 -3.85
C LEU A 201 6.27 11.91 -4.56
N GLU A 202 5.12 12.09 -3.96
CA GLU A 202 3.82 11.69 -4.53
C GLU A 202 3.82 10.24 -5.04
N LEU A 203 4.26 9.29 -4.21
CA LEU A 203 4.40 7.91 -4.67
C LEU A 203 3.05 7.24 -4.95
N GLN A 204 2.07 7.42 -4.07
CA GLN A 204 0.76 6.76 -4.13
C GLN A 204 -0.43 7.72 -3.99
N GLN A 205 -0.21 8.97 -3.63
CA GLN A 205 -1.22 9.99 -3.45
C GLN A 205 -0.72 11.30 -4.04
N SER A 206 -1.56 11.99 -4.79
CA SER A 206 -1.26 13.34 -5.31
C SER A 206 -1.47 14.38 -4.21
N MET A 207 -0.63 15.42 -4.16
CA MET A 207 -0.83 16.56 -3.28
C MET A 207 -1.89 17.53 -3.82
N GLY A 208 -2.12 17.53 -5.13
CA GLY A 208 -3.13 18.33 -5.81
C GLY A 208 -4.36 17.52 -6.22
N ASP A 209 -5.30 18.21 -6.86
CA ASP A 209 -6.46 17.58 -7.47
C ASP A 209 -6.03 16.72 -8.67
N GLY A 210 -6.48 15.46 -8.70
CA GLY A 210 -6.21 14.54 -9.79
C GLY A 210 -5.44 13.29 -9.37
N ASN A 211 -5.29 12.38 -10.33
CA ASN A 211 -4.62 11.07 -10.13
C ASN A 211 -3.24 11.08 -10.81
N THR A 212 -2.38 12.02 -10.42
CA THR A 212 -1.10 12.33 -11.05
C THR A 212 0.12 11.77 -10.29
N HIS A 213 -0.11 10.96 -9.26
CA HIS A 213 0.97 10.36 -8.49
C HIS A 213 1.70 9.24 -9.25
N LEU A 214 2.92 8.91 -8.82
CA LEU A 214 3.81 7.98 -9.52
C LEU A 214 3.14 6.65 -9.86
N SER A 215 2.49 6.00 -8.89
CA SER A 215 1.88 4.69 -9.13
C SER A 215 0.71 4.75 -10.11
N ALA A 216 -0.08 5.83 -10.15
CA ALA A 216 -1.17 5.97 -11.09
C ALA A 216 -0.67 6.12 -12.54
N VAL A 217 0.45 6.84 -12.71
CA VAL A 217 1.03 7.10 -14.04
C VAL A 217 1.78 5.88 -14.56
N LEU A 218 2.54 5.17 -13.71
CA LEU A 218 3.43 4.09 -14.13
C LEU A 218 2.80 2.69 -14.06
N ASP A 219 1.72 2.48 -13.32
CA ASP A 219 1.07 1.16 -13.26
C ASP A 219 0.33 0.85 -14.57
N LYS A 220 1.00 0.12 -15.46
CA LYS A 220 0.46 -0.39 -16.73
C LYS A 220 0.20 -1.90 -16.67
N THR A 221 0.07 -2.47 -15.46
CA THR A 221 -0.32 -3.85 -15.27
C THR A 221 -1.75 -4.11 -15.77
N VAL A 222 -2.04 -5.33 -16.17
CA VAL A 222 -3.35 -5.70 -16.75
C VAL A 222 -4.22 -6.51 -15.81
N SER A 223 -3.66 -6.99 -14.70
CA SER A 223 -4.37 -7.75 -13.66
C SER A 223 -4.36 -7.02 -12.32
N ALA A 224 -5.39 -7.23 -11.50
CA ALA A 224 -5.45 -6.70 -10.15
C ALA A 224 -4.29 -7.21 -9.25
N MET A 225 -3.90 -8.48 -9.42
CA MET A 225 -2.77 -9.09 -8.72
C MET A 225 -1.44 -8.40 -9.09
N GLY A 226 -1.24 -8.12 -10.39
CA GLY A 226 -0.06 -7.41 -10.88
C GLY A 226 0.03 -5.99 -10.34
N SER A 227 -1.08 -5.26 -10.30
CA SER A 227 -1.13 -3.91 -9.74
C SER A 227 -0.75 -3.91 -8.25
N ARG A 228 -1.30 -4.83 -7.45
CA ARG A 228 -0.90 -4.98 -6.04
C ARG A 228 0.58 -5.34 -5.90
N GLN A 229 1.13 -6.16 -6.81
CA GLN A 229 2.55 -6.50 -6.80
C GLN A 229 3.43 -5.31 -7.17
N PHE A 230 3.04 -4.50 -8.16
CA PHE A 230 3.71 -3.24 -8.50
C PHE A 230 3.76 -2.29 -7.29
N GLN A 231 2.61 -2.12 -6.61
CA GLN A 231 2.54 -1.27 -5.42
C GLN A 231 3.41 -1.78 -4.27
N ARG A 232 3.45 -3.10 -4.04
CA ARG A 232 4.35 -3.70 -3.03
C ARG A 232 5.81 -3.37 -3.30
N TRP A 233 6.26 -3.47 -4.55
CA TRP A 233 7.63 -3.13 -4.92
C TRP A 233 7.91 -1.63 -4.79
N LEU A 234 6.94 -0.78 -5.11
CA LEU A 234 7.05 0.67 -4.91
C LEU A 234 7.11 1.05 -3.42
N GLN A 235 6.31 0.41 -2.60
CA GLN A 235 6.29 0.68 -1.16
C GLN A 235 7.58 0.24 -0.45
N ARG A 236 8.27 -0.76 -1.00
CA ARG A 236 9.49 -1.33 -0.42
C ARG A 236 10.54 -1.59 -1.51
N PRO A 237 11.24 -0.53 -1.98
CA PRO A 237 12.35 -0.67 -2.93
C PRO A 237 13.50 -1.44 -2.27
N ILE A 238 13.87 -2.60 -2.83
CA ILE A 238 14.84 -3.51 -2.20
C ILE A 238 16.28 -3.11 -2.51
N ARG A 239 17.22 -3.50 -1.61
CA ARG A 239 18.66 -3.29 -1.77
C ARG A 239 19.42 -4.56 -2.19
N ASN A 240 18.73 -5.68 -2.38
CA ASN A 240 19.32 -6.92 -2.83
C ASN A 240 19.63 -6.87 -4.33
N HIS A 241 20.92 -6.67 -4.67
CA HIS A 241 21.36 -6.55 -6.05
C HIS A 241 21.15 -7.81 -6.89
N GLU A 242 21.18 -9.01 -6.28
CA GLU A 242 20.94 -10.26 -7.01
C GLU A 242 19.50 -10.35 -7.47
N GLU A 243 18.56 -10.06 -6.57
CA GLU A 243 17.14 -10.03 -6.90
C GLU A 243 16.80 -8.92 -7.89
N LEU A 244 17.41 -7.73 -7.76
CA LEU A 244 17.24 -6.63 -8.70
C LEU A 244 17.76 -6.98 -10.10
N ASN A 245 18.95 -7.58 -10.19
CA ASN A 245 19.48 -8.03 -11.48
C ASN A 245 18.62 -9.12 -12.11
N GLN A 246 18.08 -10.05 -11.30
CA GLN A 246 17.12 -11.05 -11.79
C GLN A 246 15.87 -10.41 -12.39
N ARG A 247 15.35 -9.32 -11.76
CA ARG A 247 14.22 -8.56 -12.32
C ARG A 247 14.62 -7.85 -13.62
N TYR A 248 15.79 -7.22 -13.70
CA TYR A 248 16.26 -6.58 -14.92
C TYR A 248 16.47 -7.57 -16.06
N ASP A 249 17.05 -8.73 -15.77
CA ASP A 249 17.24 -9.80 -16.77
C ASP A 249 15.89 -10.32 -17.29
N ALA A 250 14.89 -10.40 -16.41
CA ALA A 250 13.52 -10.75 -16.81
C ALA A 250 12.88 -9.66 -17.68
N VAL A 251 13.11 -8.38 -17.37
CA VAL A 251 12.63 -7.25 -18.20
C VAL A 251 13.27 -7.29 -19.58
N ASP A 252 14.61 -7.53 -19.67
CA ASP A 252 15.31 -7.68 -20.95
C ASP A 252 14.74 -8.83 -21.79
N ALA A 253 14.49 -9.98 -21.17
CA ALA A 253 13.91 -11.14 -21.83
C ALA A 253 12.49 -10.85 -22.36
N LEU A 254 11.68 -10.11 -21.61
CA LEU A 254 10.31 -9.73 -21.99
C LEU A 254 10.26 -8.67 -23.08
N LYS A 255 11.25 -7.75 -23.13
CA LYS A 255 11.41 -6.78 -24.23
C LYS A 255 11.78 -7.46 -25.54
N GLY A 256 12.54 -8.57 -25.47
CA GLY A 256 12.95 -9.32 -26.65
C GLY A 256 11.73 -9.74 -27.48
N ASN A 257 11.66 -9.33 -28.75
CA ASN A 257 10.53 -9.56 -29.65
C ASN A 257 9.15 -9.07 -29.12
N ASN A 258 9.12 -8.08 -28.23
CA ASN A 258 7.92 -7.54 -27.63
C ASN A 258 7.03 -8.62 -26.95
N SER A 259 7.67 -9.65 -26.39
CA SER A 259 6.95 -10.80 -25.81
C SER A 259 6.03 -10.41 -24.65
N TYR A 260 6.31 -9.28 -23.99
CA TYR A 260 5.46 -8.73 -22.93
C TYR A 260 4.02 -8.43 -23.39
N GLU A 261 3.80 -8.06 -24.67
CA GLU A 261 2.46 -7.77 -25.20
C GLU A 261 1.58 -9.04 -25.25
N ASN A 262 2.16 -10.15 -25.76
CA ASN A 262 1.47 -11.43 -25.81
C ASN A 262 1.16 -11.96 -24.40
N VAL A 263 2.13 -11.83 -23.48
CA VAL A 263 1.94 -12.21 -22.09
C VAL A 263 0.83 -11.37 -21.44
N GLN A 264 0.84 -10.03 -21.62
CA GLN A 264 -0.21 -9.16 -21.09
C GLN A 264 -1.59 -9.49 -21.69
N PHE A 265 -1.66 -9.85 -22.96
CA PHE A 265 -2.92 -10.27 -23.60
C PHE A 265 -3.53 -11.50 -22.90
N SER A 266 -2.70 -12.50 -22.56
CA SER A 266 -3.16 -13.70 -21.86
C SER A 266 -3.43 -13.40 -20.36
N LEU A 267 -2.60 -12.57 -19.69
CA LEU A 267 -2.81 -12.17 -18.31
C LEU A 267 -4.10 -11.37 -18.10
N LYS A 268 -4.52 -10.58 -19.09
CA LYS A 268 -5.77 -9.79 -19.03
C LYS A 268 -7.03 -10.66 -18.91
N LYS A 269 -6.95 -11.92 -19.33
CA LYS A 269 -8.06 -12.87 -19.23
C LYS A 269 -8.18 -13.51 -17.83
N LEU A 270 -7.17 -13.34 -16.99
CA LEU A 270 -7.13 -13.93 -15.65
C LEU A 270 -8.01 -13.15 -14.67
N ALA A 271 -8.77 -13.90 -13.88
CA ALA A 271 -9.39 -13.37 -12.68
C ALA A 271 -8.34 -13.20 -11.54
N ASP A 272 -8.78 -12.62 -10.44
CA ASP A 272 -7.94 -12.46 -9.23
C ASP A 272 -7.78 -13.82 -8.50
N ILE A 273 -6.87 -14.65 -9.03
CA ILE A 273 -6.59 -16.00 -8.50
C ILE A 273 -6.15 -15.91 -7.04
N GLU A 274 -5.34 -14.91 -6.66
CA GLU A 274 -4.83 -14.71 -5.30
C GLU A 274 -5.99 -14.63 -4.29
N ARG A 275 -7.00 -13.78 -4.58
CA ARG A 275 -8.18 -13.62 -3.73
C ARG A 275 -9.16 -14.79 -3.82
N ILE A 276 -9.30 -15.42 -4.98
CA ILE A 276 -10.15 -16.61 -5.13
C ILE A 276 -9.60 -17.76 -4.28
N VAL A 277 -8.30 -18.03 -4.34
CA VAL A 277 -7.65 -19.11 -3.57
C VAL A 277 -7.78 -18.89 -2.06
N ALA A 278 -7.68 -17.64 -1.59
CA ALA A 278 -7.93 -17.34 -0.18
C ALA A 278 -9.40 -17.64 0.22
N ARG A 279 -10.37 -17.30 -0.64
CA ARG A 279 -11.78 -17.64 -0.40
C ARG A 279 -12.05 -19.15 -0.43
N VAL A 280 -11.34 -19.89 -1.27
CA VAL A 280 -11.36 -21.36 -1.26
C VAL A 280 -10.84 -21.86 0.10
N GLY A 281 -9.69 -21.37 0.57
CA GLY A 281 -9.14 -21.71 1.86
C GLY A 281 -10.09 -21.42 3.02
N LEU A 282 -10.82 -20.31 2.97
CA LEU A 282 -11.81 -19.92 3.97
C LEU A 282 -13.19 -20.57 3.77
N ARG A 283 -13.37 -21.45 2.79
CA ARG A 283 -14.66 -22.06 2.38
C ARG A 283 -15.76 -21.02 2.10
N SER A 284 -15.38 -19.84 1.67
CA SER A 284 -16.28 -18.71 1.37
C SER A 284 -16.35 -18.37 -0.13
N ALA A 285 -15.66 -19.13 -0.98
CA ALA A 285 -15.73 -19.00 -2.43
C ALA A 285 -17.16 -19.24 -2.93
N ARG A 286 -17.58 -18.44 -3.91
CA ARG A 286 -18.90 -18.52 -4.55
C ARG A 286 -18.83 -19.37 -5.82
N PRO A 287 -19.94 -19.85 -6.35
CA PRO A 287 -19.94 -20.62 -7.61
C PRO A 287 -19.17 -19.96 -8.76
N LYS A 288 -19.29 -18.63 -8.90
CA LYS A 288 -18.56 -17.85 -9.91
C LYS A 288 -17.04 -17.87 -9.70
N ASP A 289 -16.57 -18.00 -8.45
CA ASP A 289 -15.14 -18.06 -8.14
C ASP A 289 -14.52 -19.33 -8.73
N PHE A 290 -15.22 -20.48 -8.66
CA PHE A 290 -14.75 -21.73 -9.24
C PHE A 290 -14.72 -21.68 -10.77
N ALA A 291 -15.75 -21.10 -11.41
CA ALA A 291 -15.74 -20.92 -12.87
C ALA A 291 -14.59 -19.99 -13.29
N ARG A 292 -14.40 -18.85 -12.64
CA ARG A 292 -13.30 -17.92 -12.91
C ARG A 292 -11.93 -18.55 -12.67
N LEU A 293 -11.80 -19.37 -11.61
CA LEU A 293 -10.55 -20.10 -11.31
C LEU A 293 -10.25 -21.10 -12.45
N ARG A 294 -11.24 -21.91 -12.88
CA ARG A 294 -11.12 -22.81 -14.02
C ARG A 294 -10.61 -22.08 -15.26
N ASP A 295 -11.31 -21.01 -15.64
CA ASP A 295 -11.02 -20.26 -16.88
C ASP A 295 -9.63 -19.61 -16.82
N SER A 296 -9.23 -19.12 -15.64
CA SER A 296 -7.90 -18.54 -15.40
C SER A 296 -6.80 -19.60 -15.47
N LEU A 297 -6.98 -20.75 -14.81
CA LEU A 297 -5.98 -21.82 -14.81
C LEU A 297 -5.82 -22.46 -16.18
N ALA A 298 -6.86 -22.46 -17.01
CA ALA A 298 -6.80 -22.92 -18.39
C ALA A 298 -5.89 -22.05 -19.28
N GLN A 299 -5.62 -20.77 -18.91
CA GLN A 299 -4.69 -19.91 -19.64
C GLN A 299 -3.22 -20.12 -19.24
N VAL A 300 -2.95 -20.74 -18.09
CA VAL A 300 -1.59 -20.90 -17.55
C VAL A 300 -0.63 -21.61 -18.49
N PRO A 301 -1.00 -22.71 -19.17
CA PRO A 301 -0.11 -23.37 -20.13
C PRO A 301 0.39 -22.43 -21.24
N GLU A 302 -0.50 -21.64 -21.85
CA GLU A 302 -0.17 -20.65 -22.89
C GLU A 302 0.82 -19.60 -22.35
N ILE A 303 0.58 -19.07 -21.15
CA ILE A 303 1.48 -18.11 -20.50
C ILE A 303 2.86 -18.73 -20.30
N ARG A 304 2.94 -20.00 -19.86
CA ARG A 304 4.21 -20.70 -19.62
C ARG A 304 5.03 -20.91 -20.89
N ASP A 305 4.38 -21.04 -22.04
CA ASP A 305 5.08 -21.20 -23.33
C ASP A 305 5.88 -19.94 -23.70
N TYR A 306 5.41 -18.75 -23.31
CA TYR A 306 6.14 -17.51 -23.45
C TYR A 306 7.37 -17.41 -22.51
N LEU A 307 7.42 -18.20 -21.43
CA LEU A 307 8.51 -18.19 -20.45
C LEU A 307 9.63 -19.18 -20.81
N SER A 308 10.09 -19.16 -22.05
CA SER A 308 11.13 -20.06 -22.55
C SER A 308 12.55 -19.58 -22.27
N HIS A 309 12.74 -18.26 -22.06
CA HIS A 309 14.06 -17.67 -21.80
C HIS A 309 14.57 -18.01 -20.38
N ASN A 310 15.88 -18.27 -20.24
CA ASN A 310 16.50 -18.68 -18.96
C ASN A 310 16.27 -17.66 -17.83
N ALA A 311 16.30 -16.38 -18.14
CA ALA A 311 16.03 -15.32 -17.15
C ALA A 311 14.61 -15.37 -16.54
N LEU A 312 13.66 -16.06 -17.18
CA LEU A 312 12.29 -16.25 -16.73
C LEU A 312 12.05 -17.62 -16.06
N SER A 313 13.11 -18.45 -15.93
CA SER A 313 12.99 -19.82 -15.41
C SER A 313 12.42 -19.90 -14.00
N TYR A 314 12.76 -18.95 -13.11
CA TYR A 314 12.24 -18.90 -11.76
C TYR A 314 10.74 -18.60 -11.71
N LEU A 315 10.23 -17.76 -12.63
CA LEU A 315 8.80 -17.53 -12.79
C LEU A 315 8.09 -18.78 -13.32
N LYS A 316 8.69 -19.43 -14.33
CA LYS A 316 8.17 -20.68 -14.90
C LYS A 316 8.07 -21.80 -13.89
N GLN A 317 9.02 -21.86 -12.93
CA GLN A 317 8.97 -22.83 -11.82
C GLN A 317 7.84 -22.54 -10.83
N ASN A 318 7.56 -21.28 -10.55
CA ASN A 318 6.49 -20.88 -9.63
C ASN A 318 5.11 -20.98 -10.27
N ILE A 319 4.97 -20.63 -11.57
CA ILE A 319 3.72 -20.67 -12.32
C ILE A 319 3.48 -22.11 -12.80
N GLN A 320 2.78 -22.91 -12.01
CA GLN A 320 2.51 -24.31 -12.33
C GLN A 320 1.13 -24.45 -13.05
N PRO A 321 1.00 -25.37 -14.02
CA PRO A 321 -0.28 -25.73 -14.58
C PRO A 321 -1.04 -26.67 -13.63
N PHE A 322 -2.36 -26.61 -13.63
CA PHE A 322 -3.25 -27.45 -12.81
C PHE A 322 -4.30 -28.16 -13.66
N PRO A 323 -3.91 -29.07 -14.56
CA PRO A 323 -4.84 -29.71 -15.48
C PRO A 323 -5.93 -30.51 -14.76
N GLU A 324 -5.61 -31.16 -13.64
CA GLU A 324 -6.59 -31.92 -12.85
C GLU A 324 -7.66 -31.02 -12.23
N ILE A 325 -7.30 -29.81 -11.77
CA ILE A 325 -8.27 -28.84 -11.23
C ILE A 325 -9.13 -28.29 -12.36
N VAL A 326 -8.52 -27.96 -13.49
CA VAL A 326 -9.27 -27.47 -14.68
C VAL A 326 -10.28 -28.52 -15.14
N ASP A 327 -9.86 -29.79 -15.26
CA ASP A 327 -10.76 -30.90 -15.65
C ASP A 327 -11.89 -31.09 -14.63
N LEU A 328 -11.56 -31.14 -13.32
CA LEU A 328 -12.55 -31.27 -12.25
C LEU A 328 -13.60 -30.15 -12.34
N LEU A 329 -13.16 -28.89 -12.40
CA LEU A 329 -14.05 -27.74 -12.40
C LEU A 329 -14.85 -27.63 -13.72
N THR A 330 -14.29 -28.09 -14.83
CA THR A 330 -14.99 -28.13 -16.14
C THR A 330 -16.13 -29.14 -16.12
N ARG A 331 -15.90 -30.31 -15.52
CA ARG A 331 -16.94 -31.33 -15.38
C ARG A 331 -17.97 -31.00 -14.33
N ALA A 332 -17.54 -30.33 -13.21
CA ALA A 332 -18.40 -30.14 -12.05
C ALA A 332 -19.24 -28.86 -12.11
N VAL A 333 -18.70 -27.76 -12.65
CA VAL A 333 -19.34 -26.42 -12.57
C VAL A 333 -19.77 -25.96 -13.96
N ILE A 334 -21.00 -25.50 -14.08
CA ILE A 334 -21.48 -24.95 -15.35
C ILE A 334 -20.69 -23.70 -15.75
N GLU A 335 -20.78 -23.31 -17.01
CA GLU A 335 -20.02 -22.20 -17.59
C GLU A 335 -20.38 -20.86 -16.91
N GLN A 336 -21.66 -20.60 -16.67
CA GLN A 336 -22.17 -19.40 -16.02
C GLN A 336 -23.01 -19.74 -14.78
N PRO A 337 -22.36 -20.06 -13.65
CA PRO A 337 -23.10 -20.46 -12.46
C PRO A 337 -23.85 -19.28 -11.81
N PRO A 338 -24.96 -19.55 -11.11
CA PRO A 338 -25.67 -18.57 -10.34
C PRO A 338 -24.79 -17.95 -9.23
N LEU A 339 -25.24 -16.86 -8.65
CA LEU A 339 -24.45 -16.14 -7.63
C LEU A 339 -24.29 -16.96 -6.34
N LEU A 340 -25.32 -17.69 -5.94
CA LEU A 340 -25.36 -18.42 -4.67
C LEU A 340 -25.75 -19.89 -4.92
N ILE A 341 -25.13 -20.80 -4.17
CA ILE A 341 -25.44 -22.24 -4.23
C ILE A 341 -26.91 -22.55 -3.88
N ARG A 342 -27.54 -21.77 -3.02
CA ARG A 342 -28.94 -21.94 -2.64
C ARG A 342 -29.93 -21.72 -3.80
N ASP A 343 -29.49 -21.05 -4.86
CA ASP A 343 -30.32 -20.80 -6.04
C ASP A 343 -30.43 -22.06 -6.93
N GLY A 344 -29.56 -23.06 -6.70
CA GLY A 344 -29.46 -24.29 -7.47
C GLY A 344 -28.89 -24.09 -8.88
N GLY A 345 -28.62 -25.18 -9.57
CA GLY A 345 -28.12 -25.16 -10.96
C GLY A 345 -26.64 -24.78 -11.11
N VAL A 346 -25.82 -25.03 -10.09
CA VAL A 346 -24.36 -24.80 -10.12
C VAL A 346 -23.62 -25.98 -10.73
N ILE A 347 -23.98 -27.20 -10.32
CA ILE A 347 -23.31 -28.42 -10.79
C ILE A 347 -23.79 -28.78 -12.20
N ALA A 348 -22.85 -29.10 -13.07
CA ALA A 348 -23.10 -29.44 -14.47
C ALA A 348 -23.87 -30.77 -14.61
N LYS A 349 -24.71 -30.87 -15.64
CA LYS A 349 -25.40 -32.11 -15.98
C LYS A 349 -24.37 -33.16 -16.39
N GLY A 350 -24.55 -34.39 -15.93
CA GLY A 350 -23.62 -35.51 -16.17
C GLY A 350 -22.49 -35.65 -15.17
N TYR A 351 -22.35 -34.71 -14.19
CA TYR A 351 -21.33 -34.81 -13.16
C TYR A 351 -21.71 -35.83 -12.06
N ASP A 352 -22.99 -35.86 -11.64
CA ASP A 352 -23.49 -36.77 -10.62
C ASP A 352 -24.85 -37.34 -11.02
N LYS A 353 -24.91 -38.65 -11.17
CA LYS A 353 -26.08 -39.36 -11.65
C LYS A 353 -27.30 -39.17 -10.73
N GLU A 354 -27.10 -39.21 -9.42
CA GLU A 354 -28.20 -39.00 -8.44
C GLU A 354 -28.79 -37.62 -8.55
N LEU A 355 -27.95 -36.59 -8.73
CA LEU A 355 -28.39 -35.22 -8.91
C LEU A 355 -29.20 -35.06 -10.20
N ASP A 356 -28.74 -35.66 -11.28
CA ASP A 356 -29.46 -35.61 -12.57
C ASP A 356 -30.82 -36.28 -12.48
N GLU A 357 -30.92 -37.47 -11.87
CA GLU A 357 -32.19 -38.16 -11.64
C GLU A 357 -33.16 -37.32 -10.80
N LEU A 358 -32.66 -36.64 -9.73
CA LEU A 358 -33.48 -35.75 -8.89
C LEU A 358 -33.96 -34.51 -9.65
N ARG A 359 -33.11 -33.93 -10.50
CA ARG A 359 -33.48 -32.80 -11.35
C ARG A 359 -34.49 -33.17 -12.43
N ASP A 360 -34.32 -34.32 -13.06
CA ASP A 360 -35.25 -34.84 -14.10
C ASP A 360 -36.62 -35.11 -13.47
N LEU A 361 -36.70 -35.64 -12.24
CA LEU A 361 -37.95 -35.80 -11.49
C LEU A 361 -38.59 -34.43 -11.15
N ALA A 362 -37.79 -33.43 -10.81
CA ALA A 362 -38.29 -32.09 -10.47
C ALA A 362 -38.80 -31.34 -11.73
N THR A 363 -38.12 -31.49 -12.88
CA THR A 363 -38.47 -30.81 -14.15
C THR A 363 -39.56 -31.55 -14.95
N GLY A 364 -39.61 -32.85 -14.84
CA GLY A 364 -40.67 -33.70 -15.47
C GLY A 364 -42.06 -33.37 -14.98
N ALA A 365 -42.18 -32.65 -13.87
CA ALA A 365 -43.46 -32.14 -13.34
C ALA A 365 -44.27 -31.32 -14.36
N THR A 366 -43.63 -30.55 -15.23
CA THR A 366 -44.30 -29.68 -16.20
C THR A 366 -45.01 -30.49 -17.30
N ASP A 367 -44.39 -31.54 -17.77
CA ASP A 367 -45.01 -32.39 -18.80
C ASP A 367 -46.10 -33.31 -18.22
N TYR A 368 -45.89 -33.80 -17.02
CA TYR A 368 -46.91 -34.50 -16.27
C TYR A 368 -48.16 -33.61 -16.04
N LEU A 369 -47.98 -32.34 -15.64
CA LEU A 369 -49.10 -31.40 -15.45
C LEU A 369 -49.88 -31.15 -16.74
N LYS A 370 -49.25 -31.04 -17.88
CA LYS A 370 -49.91 -30.91 -19.18
C LYS A 370 -50.72 -32.17 -19.53
N GLN A 371 -50.15 -33.33 -19.33
CA GLN A 371 -50.84 -34.60 -19.51
C GLN A 371 -52.01 -34.75 -18.54
N LEU A 372 -51.83 -34.37 -17.28
CA LEU A 372 -52.89 -34.36 -16.29
C LEU A 372 -53.97 -33.37 -16.68
N GLU A 373 -53.65 -32.17 -17.11
CA GLU A 373 -54.61 -31.15 -17.55
C GLU A 373 -55.48 -31.70 -18.72
N GLN A 374 -54.84 -32.32 -19.72
CA GLN A 374 -55.56 -32.88 -20.81
C GLN A 374 -56.47 -34.03 -20.35
N ARG A 375 -55.98 -34.96 -19.56
CA ARG A 375 -56.74 -36.09 -19.02
C ARG A 375 -57.92 -35.64 -18.18
N GLU A 376 -57.70 -34.65 -17.30
CA GLU A 376 -58.78 -34.14 -16.42
C GLU A 376 -59.79 -33.27 -17.16
N ARG A 377 -59.43 -32.61 -18.28
CA ARG A 377 -60.37 -31.97 -19.20
C ARG A 377 -61.29 -33.01 -19.87
N GLU A 378 -60.70 -34.08 -20.35
CA GLU A 378 -61.48 -35.19 -20.98
C GLU A 378 -62.36 -35.88 -19.96
N ARG A 379 -61.89 -36.16 -18.75
CA ARG A 379 -62.62 -36.83 -17.69
C ARG A 379 -63.79 -35.99 -17.15
N SER A 380 -63.58 -34.71 -16.91
CA SER A 380 -64.55 -33.80 -16.32
C SER A 380 -65.50 -33.15 -17.34
N GLY A 381 -65.15 -33.20 -18.65
CA GLY A 381 -65.87 -32.46 -19.68
C GLY A 381 -65.69 -30.95 -19.64
N ILE A 382 -64.82 -30.41 -18.77
CA ILE A 382 -64.66 -28.98 -18.55
C ILE A 382 -63.47 -28.49 -19.43
N ALA A 383 -63.77 -27.95 -20.59
CA ALA A 383 -62.79 -27.47 -21.56
C ALA A 383 -61.89 -26.33 -21.04
N THR A 384 -62.37 -25.54 -20.06
CA THR A 384 -61.67 -24.40 -19.49
C THR A 384 -60.81 -24.76 -18.29
N LEU A 385 -60.77 -26.04 -17.86
CA LEU A 385 -59.95 -26.53 -16.76
C LEU A 385 -58.43 -26.26 -17.03
N LYS A 386 -57.75 -25.72 -16.02
CA LYS A 386 -56.29 -25.51 -16.04
C LYS A 386 -55.63 -26.11 -14.82
N VAL A 387 -54.50 -26.77 -15.03
CA VAL A 387 -53.62 -27.20 -13.95
C VAL A 387 -52.50 -26.21 -13.81
N GLY A 388 -52.27 -25.71 -12.58
CA GLY A 388 -51.29 -24.68 -12.29
C GLY A 388 -50.58 -24.89 -10.95
N TYR A 389 -49.54 -24.07 -10.73
CA TYR A 389 -48.73 -24.04 -9.49
C TYR A 389 -48.71 -22.64 -8.90
N ASN A 390 -48.83 -22.54 -7.59
CA ASN A 390 -48.66 -21.30 -6.84
C ASN A 390 -47.74 -21.54 -5.63
N LYS A 391 -46.78 -20.65 -5.43
CA LYS A 391 -45.79 -20.77 -4.32
C LYS A 391 -46.38 -20.86 -2.93
N VAL A 392 -47.61 -20.34 -2.72
CA VAL A 392 -48.29 -20.31 -1.41
C VAL A 392 -49.19 -21.52 -1.22
N HIS A 393 -49.87 -21.96 -2.32
CA HIS A 393 -50.90 -22.99 -2.26
C HIS A 393 -50.52 -24.30 -2.96
N GLY A 394 -49.32 -24.40 -3.54
CA GLY A 394 -48.86 -25.58 -4.29
C GLY A 394 -49.58 -25.79 -5.62
N TYR A 395 -49.66 -27.03 -6.05
CA TYR A 395 -50.35 -27.40 -7.29
C TYR A 395 -51.85 -27.38 -7.11
N PHE A 396 -52.60 -26.95 -8.13
CA PHE A 396 -54.06 -26.87 -8.12
C PHE A 396 -54.64 -27.06 -9.52
N ILE A 397 -55.89 -27.55 -9.56
CA ILE A 397 -56.76 -27.56 -10.71
C ILE A 397 -57.66 -26.36 -10.60
N GLU A 398 -57.65 -25.45 -11.57
CA GLU A 398 -58.47 -24.24 -11.59
C GLU A 398 -59.63 -24.44 -12.55
N VAL A 399 -60.85 -24.26 -12.04
CA VAL A 399 -62.12 -24.42 -12.80
C VAL A 399 -62.91 -23.13 -12.68
N SER A 400 -63.62 -22.73 -13.74
CA SER A 400 -64.50 -21.57 -13.68
C SER A 400 -65.64 -21.82 -12.70
N ARG A 401 -66.09 -20.79 -11.99
CA ARG A 401 -67.18 -20.90 -11.00
C ARG A 401 -68.51 -21.40 -11.63
N GLN A 402 -68.68 -21.14 -12.92
CA GLN A 402 -69.86 -21.63 -13.67
C GLN A 402 -69.83 -23.15 -13.86
N SER A 403 -68.68 -23.77 -13.86
CA SER A 403 -68.49 -25.21 -14.08
C SER A 403 -68.20 -25.96 -12.77
N SER A 404 -68.28 -25.29 -11.62
CA SER A 404 -67.96 -25.88 -10.31
C SER A 404 -68.95 -26.96 -9.83
N GLU A 405 -70.16 -27.01 -10.38
CA GLU A 405 -71.15 -28.07 -10.13
C GLU A 405 -70.90 -29.38 -10.94
N SER A 406 -70.01 -29.28 -11.97
CA SER A 406 -69.66 -30.40 -12.82
C SER A 406 -68.35 -31.06 -12.48
N VAL A 407 -67.71 -30.68 -11.36
CA VAL A 407 -66.40 -31.28 -10.96
C VAL A 407 -66.65 -32.69 -10.40
N PRO A 408 -65.73 -33.66 -10.65
CA PRO A 408 -65.78 -35.00 -10.07
C PRO A 408 -65.71 -35.00 -8.54
N ASP A 409 -66.29 -36.01 -7.87
CA ASP A 409 -66.42 -36.09 -6.39
C ASP A 409 -65.07 -36.18 -5.68
N ASP A 410 -64.01 -36.60 -6.34
CA ASP A 410 -62.65 -36.70 -5.81
C ASP A 410 -61.88 -35.35 -5.78
N TYR A 411 -62.46 -34.28 -6.34
CA TYR A 411 -61.90 -32.94 -6.29
C TYR A 411 -62.11 -32.29 -4.92
N GLN A 412 -61.04 -32.12 -4.15
CA GLN A 412 -61.08 -31.42 -2.87
C GLN A 412 -60.89 -29.94 -3.11
N ARG A 413 -61.85 -29.08 -2.70
CA ARG A 413 -61.77 -27.64 -2.81
C ARG A 413 -60.68 -27.09 -1.89
N ARG A 414 -59.74 -26.35 -2.46
CA ARG A 414 -58.60 -25.75 -1.74
C ARG A 414 -58.77 -24.24 -1.56
N GLN A 415 -59.32 -23.54 -2.55
CA GLN A 415 -59.50 -22.09 -2.53
C GLN A 415 -60.62 -21.65 -3.46
N THR A 416 -61.44 -20.68 -3.00
CA THR A 416 -62.45 -19.99 -3.80
C THR A 416 -61.96 -18.58 -4.13
N LEU A 417 -61.92 -18.24 -5.43
CA LEU A 417 -61.57 -16.93 -5.97
C LEU A 417 -62.82 -16.26 -6.54
N LYS A 418 -62.73 -15.01 -6.98
CA LYS A 418 -63.88 -14.24 -7.46
C LYS A 418 -64.56 -14.91 -8.67
N ASN A 419 -63.82 -15.46 -9.60
CA ASN A 419 -64.34 -16.04 -10.86
C ASN A 419 -64.02 -17.53 -11.06
N THR A 420 -63.15 -18.09 -10.22
CA THR A 420 -62.64 -19.47 -10.33
C THR A 420 -62.59 -20.14 -8.96
N GLU A 421 -62.61 -21.44 -8.96
CA GLU A 421 -62.36 -22.28 -7.80
C GLU A 421 -61.16 -23.18 -8.05
N ARG A 422 -60.36 -23.41 -7.01
CA ARG A 422 -59.17 -24.25 -7.07
C ARG A 422 -59.36 -25.53 -6.28
N TYR A 423 -59.06 -26.61 -6.91
CA TYR A 423 -59.20 -27.96 -6.37
C TYR A 423 -57.87 -28.69 -6.37
N ILE A 424 -57.77 -29.75 -5.57
CA ILE A 424 -56.67 -30.71 -5.57
C ILE A 424 -57.27 -32.11 -5.62
N ILE A 425 -56.58 -33.02 -6.34
CA ILE A 425 -56.88 -34.45 -6.35
C ILE A 425 -55.77 -35.21 -5.64
N PRO A 426 -56.02 -36.40 -5.07
CA PRO A 426 -55.02 -37.20 -4.36
C PRO A 426 -53.76 -37.44 -5.16
N GLU A 427 -53.92 -37.78 -6.48
CA GLU A 427 -52.81 -38.00 -7.38
C GLU A 427 -51.93 -36.75 -7.56
N LEU A 428 -52.54 -35.56 -7.67
CA LEU A 428 -51.78 -34.30 -7.79
C LEU A 428 -51.06 -33.96 -6.49
N LYS A 429 -51.60 -34.32 -5.36
CA LYS A 429 -50.97 -34.15 -4.05
C LYS A 429 -49.78 -35.09 -3.88
N GLU A 430 -49.90 -36.33 -4.24
CA GLU A 430 -48.75 -37.28 -4.22
C GLU A 430 -47.63 -36.82 -5.17
N HIS A 431 -48.03 -36.29 -6.32
CA HIS A 431 -47.03 -35.73 -7.28
C HIS A 431 -46.35 -34.47 -6.69
N GLU A 432 -47.12 -33.57 -6.06
CA GLU A 432 -46.60 -32.40 -5.36
C GLU A 432 -45.56 -32.81 -4.32
N ASP A 433 -45.85 -33.76 -3.47
CA ASP A 433 -44.98 -34.25 -2.42
C ASP A 433 -43.69 -34.89 -3.01
N LYS A 434 -43.80 -35.64 -4.12
CA LYS A 434 -42.65 -36.23 -4.83
C LYS A 434 -41.75 -35.16 -5.43
N VAL A 435 -42.33 -34.13 -6.08
CA VAL A 435 -41.57 -33.06 -6.76
C VAL A 435 -40.90 -32.15 -5.72
N LEU A 436 -41.58 -31.74 -4.65
CA LEU A 436 -41.01 -30.93 -3.61
C LEU A 436 -39.87 -31.64 -2.85
N ASN A 437 -40.07 -32.96 -2.57
CA ASN A 437 -39.01 -33.79 -2.03
C ASN A 437 -37.82 -33.91 -2.98
N ALA A 438 -38.07 -34.12 -4.29
CA ALA A 438 -36.99 -34.18 -5.28
C ALA A 438 -36.22 -32.87 -5.40
N GLN A 439 -36.90 -31.71 -5.36
CA GLN A 439 -36.25 -30.41 -5.37
C GLN A 439 -35.40 -30.19 -4.13
N ALA A 440 -35.92 -30.47 -2.94
CA ALA A 440 -35.18 -30.32 -1.67
C ALA A 440 -33.94 -31.22 -1.64
N ARG A 441 -34.09 -32.50 -2.05
CA ARG A 441 -33.01 -33.48 -2.15
C ARG A 441 -31.98 -33.08 -3.21
N SER A 442 -32.43 -32.58 -4.36
CA SER A 442 -31.54 -32.09 -5.43
C SER A 442 -30.66 -30.93 -4.91
N LEU A 443 -31.26 -29.95 -4.20
CA LEU A 443 -30.49 -28.82 -3.65
C LEU A 443 -29.52 -29.29 -2.56
N ALA A 444 -29.91 -30.20 -1.70
CA ALA A 444 -29.04 -30.78 -0.67
C ALA A 444 -27.88 -31.57 -1.29
N ARG A 445 -28.16 -32.38 -2.32
CA ARG A 445 -27.12 -33.12 -3.07
C ARG A 445 -26.16 -32.19 -3.78
N GLU A 446 -26.69 -31.17 -4.42
CA GLU A 446 -25.90 -30.15 -5.11
C GLU A 446 -24.99 -29.39 -4.15
N LYS A 447 -25.50 -29.01 -2.97
CA LYS A 447 -24.70 -28.38 -1.91
C LYS A 447 -23.59 -29.31 -1.42
N TRP A 448 -23.87 -30.59 -1.23
CA TRP A 448 -22.87 -31.58 -0.82
C TRP A 448 -21.76 -31.72 -1.88
N LEU A 449 -22.13 -31.83 -3.17
CA LEU A 449 -21.17 -31.89 -4.28
C LEU A 449 -20.31 -30.62 -4.35
N TYR A 450 -20.93 -29.46 -4.13
CA TYR A 450 -20.22 -28.19 -4.08
C TYR A 450 -19.22 -28.14 -2.92
N ASP A 451 -19.58 -28.65 -1.75
CA ASP A 451 -18.69 -28.73 -0.59
C ASP A 451 -17.51 -29.70 -0.86
N GLN A 452 -17.70 -30.76 -1.67
CA GLN A 452 -16.62 -31.65 -2.09
C GLN A 452 -15.58 -30.93 -2.97
N LEU A 453 -15.96 -29.89 -3.74
CA LEU A 453 -14.98 -29.11 -4.51
C LEU A 453 -13.94 -28.44 -3.61
N PHE A 454 -14.34 -27.94 -2.43
CA PHE A 454 -13.39 -27.41 -1.47
C PHE A 454 -12.40 -28.48 -0.99
N GLU A 455 -12.88 -29.70 -0.70
CA GLU A 455 -12.01 -30.79 -0.23
C GLU A 455 -10.95 -31.16 -1.28
N HIS A 456 -11.30 -31.11 -2.55
CA HIS A 456 -10.35 -31.37 -3.64
C HIS A 456 -9.34 -30.24 -3.85
N LEU A 457 -9.74 -28.97 -3.62
CA LEU A 457 -8.87 -27.81 -3.86
C LEU A 457 -7.99 -27.48 -2.64
N LEU A 458 -8.44 -27.74 -1.40
CA LEU A 458 -7.71 -27.38 -0.18
C LEU A 458 -6.27 -27.90 -0.15
N PRO A 459 -5.94 -29.13 -0.56
CA PRO A 459 -4.56 -29.61 -0.60
C PRO A 459 -3.67 -28.83 -1.59
N GLN A 460 -4.26 -28.19 -2.58
CA GLN A 460 -3.55 -27.48 -3.65
C GLN A 460 -3.42 -25.97 -3.38
N VAL A 461 -3.98 -25.45 -2.28
CA VAL A 461 -4.01 -24.01 -1.98
C VAL A 461 -2.60 -23.40 -2.02
N ASN A 462 -1.60 -24.06 -1.47
CA ASN A 462 -0.21 -23.58 -1.48
C ASN A 462 0.36 -23.44 -2.89
N ALA A 463 0.18 -24.47 -3.72
CA ALA A 463 0.67 -24.46 -5.09
C ALA A 463 -0.04 -23.39 -5.93
N LEU A 464 -1.35 -23.25 -5.73
CA LEU A 464 -2.16 -22.19 -6.38
C LEU A 464 -1.71 -20.78 -5.95
N GLN A 465 -1.41 -20.55 -4.66
CA GLN A 465 -0.89 -19.28 -4.17
C GLN A 465 0.48 -18.94 -4.76
N LYS A 466 1.39 -19.91 -4.86
CA LYS A 466 2.70 -19.74 -5.51
C LYS A 466 2.53 -19.34 -6.97
N SER A 467 1.63 -20.01 -7.69
CA SER A 467 1.34 -19.67 -9.10
C SER A 467 0.71 -18.29 -9.23
N ALA A 468 -0.23 -17.92 -8.37
CA ALA A 468 -0.83 -16.58 -8.37
C ALA A 468 0.22 -15.49 -8.10
N SER A 469 1.15 -15.73 -7.15
CA SER A 469 2.26 -14.82 -6.88
C SER A 469 3.22 -14.71 -8.08
N GLY A 470 3.52 -15.82 -8.75
CA GLY A 470 4.34 -15.82 -9.97
C GLY A 470 3.69 -15.03 -11.11
N LEU A 471 2.39 -15.21 -11.32
CA LEU A 471 1.60 -14.47 -12.32
C LEU A 471 1.55 -12.96 -12.01
N ALA A 472 1.40 -12.59 -10.74
CA ALA A 472 1.42 -11.19 -10.30
C ALA A 472 2.78 -10.53 -10.54
N GLN A 473 3.88 -11.24 -10.25
CA GLN A 473 5.24 -10.77 -10.53
C GLN A 473 5.49 -10.63 -12.03
N LEU A 474 5.03 -11.60 -12.83
CA LEU A 474 5.14 -11.56 -14.29
C LEU A 474 4.43 -10.34 -14.88
N ASP A 475 3.23 -10.01 -14.43
CA ASP A 475 2.48 -8.84 -14.88
C ASP A 475 3.20 -7.52 -14.53
N ALA A 476 3.76 -7.42 -13.31
CA ALA A 476 4.57 -6.27 -12.90
C ALA A 476 5.85 -6.13 -13.76
N LEU A 477 6.52 -7.24 -14.11
CA LEU A 477 7.68 -7.23 -14.99
C LEU A 477 7.32 -6.89 -16.44
N CYS A 478 6.17 -7.34 -16.94
CA CYS A 478 5.63 -6.92 -18.23
C CYS A 478 5.32 -5.41 -18.24
N CYS A 479 4.80 -4.87 -17.13
CA CYS A 479 4.61 -3.44 -16.97
C CYS A 479 5.96 -2.69 -17.10
N PHE A 480 7.02 -3.16 -16.44
CA PHE A 480 8.36 -2.57 -16.54
C PHE A 480 8.94 -2.66 -17.95
N ALA A 481 8.76 -3.79 -18.64
CA ALA A 481 9.20 -3.97 -20.03
C ALA A 481 8.47 -2.98 -20.95
N LYS A 482 7.17 -2.81 -20.78
CA LYS A 482 6.34 -1.87 -21.53
C LYS A 482 6.75 -0.41 -21.31
N LEU A 483 7.03 -0.02 -20.05
CA LEU A 483 7.55 1.32 -19.74
C LEU A 483 8.92 1.54 -20.38
N ALA A 484 9.82 0.55 -20.27
CA ALA A 484 11.14 0.63 -20.83
C ALA A 484 11.15 0.80 -22.36
N ASP A 485 10.21 0.16 -23.04
CA ASP A 485 10.07 0.24 -24.48
C ASP A 485 9.41 1.55 -24.92
N ASN A 486 8.24 1.87 -24.39
CA ASN A 486 7.44 3.03 -24.79
C ASN A 486 8.14 4.36 -24.50
N TYR A 487 8.87 4.46 -23.38
CA TYR A 487 9.48 5.70 -22.90
C TYR A 487 11.02 5.70 -23.00
N ARG A 488 11.63 4.72 -23.66
CA ARG A 488 13.09 4.59 -23.83
C ARG A 488 13.82 4.67 -22.50
N TYR A 489 13.36 3.92 -21.50
CA TYR A 489 14.06 3.82 -20.23
C TYR A 489 15.30 2.92 -20.37
N CYS A 490 16.38 3.25 -19.70
CA CYS A 490 17.60 2.47 -19.69
C CYS A 490 17.65 1.51 -18.48
N ARG A 491 18.38 0.40 -18.65
CA ARG A 491 18.72 -0.51 -17.56
C ARG A 491 19.73 0.18 -16.63
N PRO A 492 19.43 0.39 -15.33
CA PRO A 492 20.39 0.99 -14.40
C PRO A 492 21.51 -0.02 -14.05
N GLN A 493 22.72 0.50 -13.82
CA GLN A 493 23.85 -0.25 -13.28
C GLN A 493 23.94 -0.02 -11.77
N LEU A 494 23.83 -1.09 -10.99
CA LEU A 494 23.92 -1.00 -9.53
C LEU A 494 25.35 -1.29 -9.07
N LYS A 495 25.91 -0.42 -8.20
CA LYS A 495 27.24 -0.59 -7.58
C LYS A 495 27.11 -0.81 -6.07
N LYS A 496 27.85 -1.76 -5.50
CA LYS A 496 27.79 -2.12 -4.07
C LYS A 496 28.70 -1.27 -3.18
N ASP A 497 29.81 -0.80 -3.70
CA ASP A 497 30.95 -0.34 -2.89
C ASP A 497 30.92 1.15 -2.55
N ASN A 498 30.22 1.98 -3.33
CA ASN A 498 30.18 3.42 -3.16
C ASN A 498 28.76 3.96 -3.25
N SER A 499 28.43 4.97 -2.44
CA SER A 499 27.23 5.75 -2.62
C SER A 499 27.46 6.78 -3.72
N LEU A 500 26.78 6.64 -4.84
CA LEU A 500 26.84 7.55 -5.97
C LEU A 500 25.56 7.52 -6.80
N ILE A 501 25.32 8.57 -7.57
CA ILE A 501 24.22 8.67 -8.53
C ILE A 501 24.75 9.42 -9.74
N GLU A 502 24.93 8.72 -10.86
CA GLU A 502 25.35 9.30 -12.14
C GLU A 502 24.26 9.02 -13.17
N LEU A 503 23.67 10.08 -13.70
CA LEU A 503 22.57 10.03 -14.65
C LEU A 503 22.92 10.87 -15.89
N GLU A 504 22.79 10.29 -17.07
CA GLU A 504 22.89 11.00 -18.34
C GLU A 504 21.50 11.19 -18.92
N ALA A 505 21.15 12.42 -19.30
CA ALA A 505 19.86 12.80 -19.89
C ALA A 505 18.65 12.27 -19.08
N ALA A 506 18.66 12.48 -17.76
CA ALA A 506 17.59 12.03 -16.88
C ALA A 506 16.32 12.85 -17.06
N ARG A 507 15.15 12.19 -16.95
CA ARG A 507 13.83 12.75 -17.12
C ARG A 507 12.95 12.44 -15.91
N HIS A 508 11.93 13.26 -15.66
CA HIS A 508 11.00 13.03 -14.56
C HIS A 508 9.90 12.04 -14.97
N PRO A 509 9.80 10.85 -14.34
CA PRO A 509 8.96 9.74 -14.83
C PRO A 509 7.46 10.05 -14.91
N VAL A 510 6.98 11.02 -14.15
CA VAL A 510 5.57 11.44 -14.16
C VAL A 510 5.36 12.59 -15.13
N ILE A 511 6.17 13.65 -15.03
CA ILE A 511 5.96 14.87 -15.83
C ILE A 511 6.15 14.57 -17.31
N GLU A 512 7.13 13.76 -17.71
CA GLU A 512 7.33 13.40 -19.12
C GLU A 512 6.14 12.68 -19.77
N GLN A 513 5.27 12.04 -18.95
CA GLN A 513 4.10 11.32 -19.44
C GLN A 513 2.82 12.14 -19.39
N LEU A 514 2.78 13.21 -18.58
CA LEU A 514 1.59 14.07 -18.41
C LEU A 514 1.68 15.40 -19.17
N SER A 515 2.91 15.85 -19.52
CA SER A 515 3.11 17.09 -20.27
C SER A 515 2.89 16.85 -21.76
N ASP A 516 2.20 17.81 -22.40
CA ASP A 516 2.09 17.87 -23.87
C ASP A 516 3.40 18.35 -24.53
N GLU A 517 4.25 19.03 -23.76
CA GLU A 517 5.55 19.52 -24.24
C GLU A 517 6.66 18.49 -23.91
N PRO A 518 7.67 18.35 -24.80
CA PRO A 518 8.80 17.48 -24.56
C PRO A 518 9.56 17.86 -23.28
N PHE A 519 9.79 16.88 -22.39
CA PHE A 519 10.55 17.09 -21.16
C PHE A 519 12.04 17.36 -21.48
N ILE A 520 12.59 18.39 -20.88
CA ILE A 520 14.03 18.74 -21.04
C ILE A 520 14.85 17.84 -20.11
N ALA A 521 15.60 16.92 -20.72
CA ALA A 521 16.46 15.98 -19.99
C ALA A 521 17.69 16.67 -19.41
N ASN A 522 18.09 16.33 -18.20
CA ASN A 522 19.23 16.90 -17.50
C ASN A 522 20.17 15.83 -16.97
N PRO A 523 21.51 16.04 -17.02
CA PRO A 523 22.47 15.17 -16.35
C PRO A 523 22.45 15.43 -14.84
N MET A 524 22.87 14.43 -14.06
CA MET A 524 23.12 14.56 -12.63
C MET A 524 24.31 13.71 -12.24
N SER A 525 25.20 14.26 -11.43
CA SER A 525 26.34 13.54 -10.88
C SER A 525 26.48 13.84 -9.40
N LEU A 526 26.34 12.80 -8.58
CA LEU A 526 26.66 12.78 -7.15
C LEU A 526 27.64 11.63 -6.95
N THR A 527 28.89 11.94 -6.61
CA THR A 527 29.98 10.96 -6.46
C THR A 527 30.66 11.14 -5.09
N PRO A 528 31.58 10.27 -4.69
CA PRO A 528 32.37 10.49 -3.48
C PRO A 528 33.12 11.83 -3.46
N GLU A 529 33.51 12.34 -4.62
CA GLU A 529 34.23 13.61 -4.82
C GLU A 529 33.27 14.81 -4.95
N GLN A 530 32.00 14.55 -5.25
CA GLN A 530 30.95 15.55 -5.48
C GLN A 530 29.66 15.11 -4.80
N ARG A 531 29.58 15.31 -3.48
CA ARG A 531 28.46 14.77 -2.68
C ARG A 531 27.27 15.72 -2.56
N MET A 532 27.49 17.02 -2.79
CA MET A 532 26.44 18.02 -2.66
C MET A 532 26.33 18.88 -3.93
N LEU A 533 25.13 19.00 -4.46
CA LEU A 533 24.77 20.00 -5.46
C LEU A 533 23.99 21.13 -4.80
N MET A 534 24.55 22.33 -4.82
CA MET A 534 23.88 23.57 -4.44
C MET A 534 23.13 24.09 -5.68
N ILE A 535 21.79 24.08 -5.62
CA ILE A 535 20.94 24.32 -6.79
C ILE A 535 20.29 25.69 -6.67
N THR A 536 20.60 26.59 -7.60
CA THR A 536 20.04 27.96 -7.67
C THR A 536 19.17 28.15 -8.90
N GLY A 537 18.51 29.29 -9.01
CA GLY A 537 17.64 29.64 -10.14
C GLY A 537 16.21 30.02 -9.73
N PRO A 538 15.37 30.43 -10.69
CA PRO A 538 14.02 30.90 -10.43
C PRO A 538 13.07 29.80 -9.93
N ASN A 539 12.02 30.17 -9.18
CA ASN A 539 11.08 29.22 -8.58
C ASN A 539 10.36 28.35 -9.62
N MET A 540 9.98 28.89 -10.76
CA MET A 540 9.33 28.16 -11.84
C MET A 540 10.33 27.46 -12.78
N GLY A 541 11.63 27.55 -12.52
CA GLY A 541 12.67 26.95 -13.36
C GLY A 541 12.72 25.43 -13.33
N GLY A 542 12.14 24.77 -12.30
CA GLY A 542 12.11 23.30 -12.18
C GLY A 542 13.11 22.72 -11.19
N LYS A 543 13.62 23.51 -10.21
CA LYS A 543 14.54 23.01 -9.16
C LYS A 543 14.01 21.79 -8.42
N SER A 544 12.79 21.92 -7.87
CA SER A 544 12.15 20.83 -7.13
C SER A 544 11.85 19.61 -8.00
N THR A 545 11.51 19.83 -9.29
CA THR A 545 11.33 18.76 -10.28
C THR A 545 12.63 18.00 -10.51
N TYR A 546 13.75 18.71 -10.69
CA TYR A 546 15.08 18.14 -10.88
C TYR A 546 15.53 17.31 -9.68
N MET A 547 15.25 17.76 -8.46
CA MET A 547 15.55 17.00 -7.25
C MET A 547 14.67 15.76 -7.11
N ARG A 548 13.34 15.91 -7.27
CA ARG A 548 12.39 14.79 -7.17
C ARG A 548 12.72 13.69 -8.19
N GLN A 549 13.07 14.07 -9.40
CA GLN A 549 13.50 13.17 -10.48
C GLN A 549 14.59 12.19 -10.03
N ALA A 550 15.63 12.67 -9.33
CA ALA A 550 16.70 11.83 -8.82
C ALA A 550 16.19 10.76 -7.83
N ALA A 551 15.42 11.18 -6.85
CA ALA A 551 14.86 10.26 -5.86
C ALA A 551 13.93 9.21 -6.51
N LEU A 552 13.08 9.63 -7.45
CA LEU A 552 12.17 8.73 -8.17
C LEU A 552 12.94 7.72 -9.05
N ILE A 553 14.03 8.14 -9.71
CA ILE A 553 14.90 7.24 -10.47
C ILE A 553 15.54 6.20 -9.56
N VAL A 554 16.04 6.60 -8.38
CA VAL A 554 16.61 5.66 -7.41
C VAL A 554 15.54 4.66 -6.93
N ILE A 555 14.34 5.11 -6.64
CA ILE A 555 13.23 4.22 -6.23
C ILE A 555 12.89 3.24 -7.35
N LEU A 556 12.72 3.70 -8.59
CA LEU A 556 12.42 2.84 -9.74
C LEU A 556 13.50 1.78 -9.96
N ALA A 557 14.77 2.16 -9.88
CA ALA A 557 15.87 1.21 -9.97
C ALA A 557 15.76 0.13 -8.89
N HIS A 558 15.51 0.50 -7.64
CA HIS A 558 15.38 -0.45 -6.52
C HIS A 558 14.04 -1.22 -6.47
N MET A 559 13.12 -0.93 -7.40
CA MET A 559 12.00 -1.81 -7.72
C MET A 559 12.36 -2.92 -8.72
N GLY A 560 13.47 -2.78 -9.44
CA GLY A 560 13.84 -3.59 -10.59
C GLY A 560 13.25 -3.09 -11.91
N CYS A 561 12.82 -1.83 -11.95
CA CYS A 561 12.33 -1.15 -13.14
C CYS A 561 13.49 -0.44 -13.87
N TYR A 562 13.41 -0.35 -15.19
CA TYR A 562 14.26 0.55 -15.96
C TYR A 562 13.93 2.00 -15.64
N VAL A 563 14.86 2.91 -15.87
CA VAL A 563 14.77 4.28 -15.41
C VAL A 563 14.80 5.29 -16.56
N PRO A 564 14.11 6.45 -16.43
CA PRO A 564 14.02 7.47 -17.47
C PRO A 564 15.34 8.25 -17.61
N ALA A 565 16.33 7.64 -18.20
CA ALA A 565 17.63 8.23 -18.51
C ALA A 565 18.25 7.51 -19.71
N ASP A 566 19.29 8.10 -20.31
CA ASP A 566 20.07 7.42 -21.36
C ASP A 566 21.09 6.45 -20.72
N LYS A 567 21.63 6.83 -19.55
CA LYS A 567 22.48 5.98 -18.73
C LYS A 567 22.26 6.31 -17.26
N ALA A 568 22.28 5.28 -16.42
CA ALA A 568 22.15 5.42 -14.97
C ALA A 568 23.11 4.47 -14.25
N ILE A 569 23.91 5.02 -13.34
CA ILE A 569 24.75 4.27 -12.41
C ILE A 569 24.35 4.69 -11.01
N ILE A 570 23.90 3.73 -10.19
CA ILE A 570 23.38 3.99 -8.84
C ILE A 570 24.14 3.12 -7.85
N GLY A 571 24.71 3.74 -6.84
CA GLY A 571 25.44 3.10 -5.76
C GLY A 571 24.54 2.59 -4.65
N ASP A 572 25.14 2.22 -3.53
CA ASP A 572 24.42 1.73 -2.35
C ASP A 572 23.76 2.88 -1.59
N ILE A 573 22.45 3.02 -1.75
CA ILE A 573 21.61 4.00 -1.07
C ILE A 573 20.80 3.27 0.00
N ASP A 574 20.84 3.77 1.25
CA ASP A 574 20.12 3.19 2.37
C ASP A 574 18.79 3.90 2.69
N ARG A 575 18.75 5.23 2.50
CA ARG A 575 17.59 6.06 2.84
C ARG A 575 17.44 7.20 1.85
N ILE A 576 16.22 7.64 1.65
CA ILE A 576 15.91 8.88 0.93
C ILE A 576 15.12 9.77 1.86
N PHE A 577 15.59 11.01 2.02
CA PHE A 577 14.91 12.05 2.78
C PHE A 577 14.56 13.22 1.88
N THR A 578 13.39 13.77 2.08
CA THR A 578 12.98 14.97 1.35
C THR A 578 12.40 16.02 2.30
N ARG A 579 12.86 17.25 2.14
CA ARG A 579 12.23 18.44 2.65
C ARG A 579 11.91 19.34 1.46
N ILE A 580 10.70 19.21 0.90
CA ILE A 580 10.25 19.89 -0.33
C ILE A 580 8.88 20.52 -0.07
N GLY A 581 8.79 21.85 -0.22
CA GLY A 581 7.55 22.60 -0.07
C GLY A 581 7.04 22.71 1.38
N ALA A 582 6.28 23.75 1.67
CA ALA A 582 5.52 23.88 2.91
C ALA A 582 4.09 23.34 2.65
N SER A 583 3.74 22.20 3.21
CA SER A 583 2.33 21.86 3.37
C SER A 583 1.83 22.52 4.65
N ASP A 584 0.87 23.44 4.53
CA ASP A 584 0.14 23.94 5.69
C ASP A 584 -0.61 22.77 6.33
N ASP A 585 -0.08 22.25 7.42
CA ASP A 585 -0.82 21.31 8.26
C ASP A 585 -1.72 22.08 9.23
N LEU A 586 -2.75 22.71 8.65
CA LEU A 586 -3.78 23.43 9.40
C LEU A 586 -4.50 22.55 10.44
N ALA A 587 -4.50 21.22 10.22
CA ALA A 587 -5.17 20.29 11.11
C ALA A 587 -4.41 20.05 12.41
N SER A 588 -3.08 20.17 12.44
CA SER A 588 -2.25 19.99 13.64
C SER A 588 -2.02 21.27 14.45
N GLY A 589 -2.41 22.45 13.92
CA GLY A 589 -2.20 23.75 14.55
C GLY A 589 -0.70 24.15 14.69
N ARG A 590 0.22 23.45 14.00
CA ARG A 590 1.65 23.75 14.00
C ARG A 590 1.97 24.79 12.93
N SER A 591 2.87 25.73 13.24
CA SER A 591 3.35 26.68 12.23
C SER A 591 4.15 25.93 11.15
N THR A 592 4.10 26.43 9.91
CA THR A 592 4.88 25.90 8.77
C THR A 592 6.37 25.80 9.09
N PHE A 593 6.92 26.78 9.81
CA PHE A 593 8.31 26.78 10.28
C PHE A 593 8.59 25.63 11.26
N MET A 594 7.67 25.31 12.19
CA MET A 594 7.87 24.22 13.13
C MET A 594 7.84 22.85 12.43
N VAL A 595 6.96 22.67 11.43
CA VAL A 595 6.94 21.47 10.60
C VAL A 595 8.25 21.33 9.84
N GLU A 596 8.72 22.43 9.21
CA GLU A 596 9.99 22.48 8.51
C GLU A 596 11.17 22.08 9.40
N MET A 597 11.25 22.64 10.59
CA MET A 597 12.34 22.32 11.54
C MET A 597 12.26 20.90 12.06
N THR A 598 11.07 20.34 12.26
CA THR A 598 10.90 18.94 12.67
C THR A 598 11.37 17.98 11.57
N GLU A 599 11.00 18.22 10.31
CA GLU A 599 11.46 17.41 9.17
C GLU A 599 12.98 17.53 9.00
N THR A 600 13.54 18.75 9.11
CA THR A 600 14.99 18.98 9.05
C THR A 600 15.72 18.26 10.18
N ALA A 601 15.23 18.34 11.41
CA ALA A 601 15.82 17.63 12.54
C ALA A 601 15.81 16.11 12.32
N ASN A 602 14.71 15.55 11.82
CA ASN A 602 14.62 14.12 11.47
C ASN A 602 15.72 13.74 10.47
N ILE A 603 15.95 14.55 9.43
CA ILE A 603 17.00 14.31 8.44
C ILE A 603 18.37 14.33 9.09
N LEU A 604 18.69 15.40 9.85
CA LEU A 604 20.01 15.56 10.45
C LEU A 604 20.35 14.48 11.48
N HIS A 605 19.35 13.92 12.17
CA HIS A 605 19.57 12.85 13.15
C HIS A 605 19.68 11.46 12.50
N ASN A 606 19.03 11.21 11.36
CA ASN A 606 18.88 9.87 10.81
C ASN A 606 19.60 9.62 9.48
N ALA A 607 20.08 10.66 8.79
CA ALA A 607 20.82 10.50 7.55
C ALA A 607 22.21 9.89 7.80
N THR A 608 22.67 9.08 6.88
CA THR A 608 23.98 8.41 6.87
C THR A 608 24.78 8.84 5.65
N ALA A 609 26.04 8.46 5.57
CA ALA A 609 26.86 8.71 4.37
C ALA A 609 26.34 8.02 3.09
N LYS A 610 25.38 7.09 3.22
CA LYS A 610 24.70 6.40 2.11
C LYS A 610 23.32 6.98 1.79
N SER A 611 22.88 7.98 2.52
CA SER A 611 21.55 8.56 2.31
C SER A 611 21.55 9.57 1.16
N LEU A 612 20.42 9.64 0.46
CA LEU A 612 20.10 10.71 -0.49
C LEU A 612 19.18 11.71 0.20
N VAL A 613 19.61 12.97 0.28
CA VAL A 613 18.89 14.05 0.96
C VAL A 613 18.51 15.14 -0.05
N LEU A 614 17.22 15.49 -0.09
CA LEU A 614 16.68 16.57 -0.90
C LEU A 614 16.18 17.69 0.03
N MET A 615 16.84 18.84 -0.03
CA MET A 615 16.51 20.01 0.80
C MET A 615 16.09 21.15 -0.11
N ASP A 616 14.82 21.56 -0.01
CA ASP A 616 14.26 22.64 -0.84
C ASP A 616 13.90 23.83 0.03
N GLU A 617 14.66 24.91 -0.12
CA GLU A 617 14.36 26.24 0.41
C GLU A 617 14.18 26.30 1.94
N ILE A 618 15.18 25.85 2.69
CA ILE A 618 15.17 25.90 4.16
C ILE A 618 15.27 27.35 4.65
N GLY A 619 14.55 27.67 5.75
CA GLY A 619 14.62 28.93 6.46
C GLY A 619 13.64 29.99 5.95
N ARG A 620 12.66 29.65 5.11
CA ARG A 620 11.65 30.61 4.60
C ARG A 620 10.66 31.09 5.66
N GLY A 621 10.42 30.30 6.70
CA GLY A 621 9.40 30.59 7.71
C GLY A 621 9.82 31.54 8.83
N THR A 622 11.02 32.14 8.74
CA THR A 622 11.59 33.03 9.77
C THR A 622 12.24 34.28 9.17
N SER A 623 12.96 35.07 9.97
CA SER A 623 13.67 36.24 9.46
C SER A 623 14.78 35.82 8.49
N THR A 624 15.14 36.72 7.55
CA THR A 624 16.11 36.40 6.48
C THR A 624 17.44 35.92 7.02
N TYR A 625 17.99 36.56 8.06
CA TYR A 625 19.27 36.21 8.64
C TYR A 625 19.23 34.94 9.46
N ASP A 626 18.15 34.68 10.21
CA ASP A 626 17.96 33.42 10.93
C ASP A 626 17.82 32.26 9.93
N GLY A 627 17.02 32.46 8.86
CA GLY A 627 16.84 31.48 7.82
C GLY A 627 18.15 31.14 7.08
N LEU A 628 18.92 32.16 6.71
CA LEU A 628 20.24 31.99 6.07
C LEU A 628 21.21 31.26 6.99
N SER A 629 21.31 31.63 8.27
CA SER A 629 22.22 30.98 9.21
C SER A 629 21.88 29.53 9.47
N LEU A 630 20.57 29.18 9.55
CA LEU A 630 20.12 27.81 9.67
C LEU A 630 20.42 26.99 8.42
N ALA A 631 20.12 27.55 7.24
CA ALA A 631 20.39 26.88 5.96
C ALA A 631 21.89 26.62 5.76
N TRP A 632 22.73 27.61 6.11
CA TRP A 632 24.20 27.49 6.09
C TRP A 632 24.68 26.36 6.97
N SER A 633 24.25 26.37 8.26
CA SER A 633 24.65 25.34 9.23
C SER A 633 24.15 23.95 8.86
N CYS A 634 22.95 23.82 8.29
CA CYS A 634 22.43 22.55 7.79
C CYS A 634 23.28 22.03 6.62
N ALA A 635 23.62 22.88 5.66
CA ALA A 635 24.45 22.50 4.50
C ALA A 635 25.84 22.07 4.95
N ASP A 636 26.47 22.81 5.86
CA ASP A 636 27.77 22.48 6.45
C ASP A 636 27.73 21.11 7.16
N TYR A 637 26.72 20.89 8.01
CA TYR A 637 26.55 19.64 8.74
C TYR A 637 26.35 18.43 7.81
N LEU A 638 25.50 18.56 6.79
CA LEU A 638 25.25 17.51 5.79
C LEU A 638 26.53 17.17 5.01
N SER A 639 27.32 18.18 4.64
CA SER A 639 28.55 18.00 3.85
C SER A 639 29.73 17.48 4.68
N ARG A 640 30.03 18.08 5.85
CA ARG A 640 31.23 17.76 6.64
C ARG A 640 31.03 16.60 7.60
N GLN A 641 29.88 16.56 8.30
CA GLN A 641 29.63 15.58 9.34
C GLN A 641 28.98 14.32 8.80
N LEU A 642 27.85 14.43 8.11
CA LEU A 642 27.09 13.30 7.62
C LEU A 642 27.65 12.76 6.30
N LYS A 643 28.20 13.63 5.46
CA LYS A 643 28.80 13.29 4.16
C LYS A 643 27.81 12.52 3.28
N CYS A 644 26.51 12.83 3.36
CA CYS A 644 25.46 12.21 2.55
C CYS A 644 25.41 12.81 1.14
N LEU A 645 24.77 12.11 0.21
CA LEU A 645 24.47 12.64 -1.12
C LEU A 645 23.34 13.67 -0.98
N THR A 646 23.59 14.92 -1.36
CA THR A 646 22.66 16.01 -1.07
C THR A 646 22.36 16.84 -2.31
N LEU A 647 21.06 17.08 -2.55
CA LEU A 647 20.55 18.08 -3.46
C LEU A 647 19.96 19.21 -2.64
N PHE A 648 20.60 20.38 -2.65
CA PHE A 648 20.25 21.51 -1.79
C PHE A 648 19.81 22.70 -2.66
N ALA A 649 18.50 22.93 -2.77
CA ALA A 649 17.99 24.08 -3.49
C ALA A 649 17.81 25.28 -2.56
N THR A 650 18.22 26.44 -2.99
CA THR A 650 18.20 27.67 -2.21
C THR A 650 17.89 28.91 -3.05
N HIS A 651 17.34 29.91 -2.38
CA HIS A 651 17.24 31.29 -2.90
C HIS A 651 18.26 32.25 -2.30
N TYR A 652 18.98 31.79 -1.29
CA TYR A 652 20.07 32.57 -0.69
C TYR A 652 21.31 32.45 -1.56
N PHE A 653 21.69 33.54 -2.24
CA PHE A 653 22.90 33.56 -3.09
C PHE A 653 24.16 33.39 -2.26
N GLU A 654 24.15 33.87 -1.02
CA GLU A 654 25.24 33.74 -0.08
C GLU A 654 25.64 32.27 0.16
N LEU A 655 24.68 31.36 0.08
CA LEU A 655 24.97 29.91 0.19
C LEU A 655 25.79 29.36 -0.97
N THR A 656 25.86 30.06 -2.11
CA THR A 656 26.73 29.63 -3.22
C THR A 656 28.22 29.75 -2.91
N GLU A 657 28.58 30.60 -1.95
CA GLU A 657 29.96 30.75 -1.46
C GLU A 657 30.42 29.48 -0.71
N LEU A 658 29.47 28.72 -0.13
CA LEU A 658 29.77 27.45 0.53
C LEU A 658 30.44 26.43 -0.40
N ALA A 659 30.20 26.48 -1.70
CA ALA A 659 30.85 25.57 -2.65
C ALA A 659 32.38 25.82 -2.74
N GLU A 660 32.86 27.00 -2.36
CA GLU A 660 34.30 27.32 -2.29
C GLU A 660 34.92 26.81 -0.97
N GLU A 661 34.12 26.73 0.09
CA GLU A 661 34.56 26.36 1.44
C GLU A 661 34.36 24.89 1.77
N LEU A 662 33.30 24.26 1.22
CA LEU A 662 32.92 22.89 1.54
C LEU A 662 33.52 21.89 0.53
N PRO A 663 34.22 20.86 1.03
CA PRO A 663 34.71 19.80 0.16
C PRO A 663 33.53 19.05 -0.50
N ALA A 664 33.74 18.65 -1.74
CA ALA A 664 32.76 17.87 -2.50
C ALA A 664 31.38 18.57 -2.71
N THR A 665 31.35 19.91 -2.69
CA THR A 665 30.17 20.72 -2.98
C THR A 665 30.37 21.49 -4.29
N ILE A 666 29.36 21.46 -5.18
CA ILE A 666 29.38 22.15 -6.47
C ILE A 666 28.09 22.96 -6.64
N ASN A 667 28.22 24.16 -7.19
CA ASN A 667 27.09 24.95 -7.62
C ASN A 667 26.57 24.53 -8.98
N VAL A 668 25.25 24.41 -9.09
CA VAL A 668 24.54 24.28 -10.35
C VAL A 668 23.34 25.23 -10.37
N HIS A 669 22.90 25.63 -11.55
CA HIS A 669 21.71 26.46 -11.66
C HIS A 669 20.78 26.00 -12.77
N VAL A 670 19.51 26.34 -12.62
CA VAL A 670 18.51 26.13 -13.67
C VAL A 670 18.46 27.35 -14.56
N ASP A 671 18.71 27.14 -15.83
CA ASP A 671 18.81 28.21 -16.82
C ASP A 671 17.48 28.92 -17.06
N ALA A 672 17.53 30.25 -17.09
CA ALA A 672 16.47 31.10 -17.55
C ALA A 672 17.05 32.23 -18.40
N LYS A 673 16.35 32.63 -19.45
CA LYS A 673 16.76 33.71 -20.32
C LYS A 673 15.73 34.84 -20.32
N GLU A 674 16.19 36.06 -20.15
CA GLU A 674 15.37 37.23 -20.37
C GLU A 674 15.21 37.48 -21.87
N HIS A 675 13.98 37.74 -22.31
CA HIS A 675 13.66 38.14 -23.66
C HIS A 675 12.78 39.38 -23.59
N GLY A 676 13.40 40.56 -23.62
CA GLY A 676 12.72 41.84 -23.37
C GLY A 676 12.16 41.89 -21.96
N ASP A 677 10.84 42.04 -21.85
CA ASP A 677 10.10 42.13 -20.59
C ASP A 677 9.58 40.76 -20.06
N THR A 678 9.90 39.68 -20.76
CA THR A 678 9.47 38.29 -20.40
C THR A 678 10.66 37.45 -20.04
N ILE A 679 10.42 36.36 -19.29
CA ILE A 679 11.41 35.32 -18.95
C ILE A 679 11.02 34.01 -19.62
N ALA A 680 11.97 33.35 -20.28
CA ALA A 680 11.85 32.00 -20.78
C ALA A 680 12.61 31.04 -19.86
N PHE A 681 11.90 30.10 -19.24
CA PHE A 681 12.51 29.03 -18.48
C PHE A 681 13.00 27.94 -19.42
N LEU A 682 14.31 27.70 -19.42
CA LEU A 682 14.90 26.67 -20.31
C LEU A 682 14.84 25.27 -19.69
N HIS A 683 14.55 25.16 -18.40
CA HIS A 683 14.53 23.91 -17.63
C HIS A 683 15.82 23.07 -17.76
N LYS A 684 16.92 23.70 -18.21
CA LYS A 684 18.23 23.08 -18.35
C LYS A 684 19.07 23.41 -17.14
N VAL A 685 19.77 22.40 -16.61
CA VAL A 685 20.69 22.54 -15.49
C VAL A 685 22.11 22.74 -16.03
N SER A 686 22.76 23.82 -15.60
CA SER A 686 24.11 24.22 -16.01
C SER A 686 25.03 24.36 -14.77
N ALA A 687 26.34 24.21 -14.98
CA ALA A 687 27.34 24.34 -13.93
C ALA A 687 27.48 25.79 -13.46
N GLY A 688 27.81 26.00 -12.18
CA GLY A 688 28.00 27.30 -11.55
C GLY A 688 26.73 27.81 -10.88
N ALA A 689 26.84 28.92 -10.13
CA ALA A 689 25.73 29.62 -9.50
C ALA A 689 24.93 30.46 -10.51
N ALA A 690 23.65 30.68 -10.24
CA ALA A 690 22.84 31.61 -11.06
C ALA A 690 23.40 33.04 -10.92
N SER A 691 23.42 33.78 -12.01
CA SER A 691 23.98 35.14 -12.05
C SER A 691 23.08 36.19 -11.42
N GLN A 692 21.76 35.94 -11.34
CA GLN A 692 20.76 36.87 -10.81
C GLN A 692 19.47 36.19 -10.37
N SER A 693 18.67 36.87 -9.57
CA SER A 693 17.34 36.42 -9.20
C SER A 693 16.31 36.94 -10.24
N PHE A 694 15.32 36.11 -10.58
CA PHE A 694 14.28 36.44 -11.54
C PHE A 694 12.93 36.72 -10.87
N GLY A 695 12.90 37.02 -9.57
CA GLY A 695 11.67 37.19 -8.80
C GLY A 695 10.75 38.29 -9.34
N LEU A 696 11.31 39.42 -9.77
CA LEU A 696 10.53 40.53 -10.33
C LEU A 696 9.94 40.23 -11.71
N GLN A 697 10.66 39.46 -12.54
CA GLN A 697 10.18 39.00 -13.85
C GLN A 697 9.03 38.01 -13.67
N VAL A 698 9.16 37.07 -12.73
CA VAL A 698 8.08 36.14 -12.37
C VAL A 698 6.85 36.88 -11.84
N ALA A 699 7.05 37.88 -10.97
CA ALA A 699 5.95 38.70 -10.47
C ALA A 699 5.20 39.44 -11.61
N LYS A 700 5.95 39.93 -12.63
CA LYS A 700 5.36 40.52 -13.81
C LYS A 700 4.53 39.54 -14.64
N LEU A 701 5.05 38.29 -14.83
CA LEU A 701 4.32 37.23 -15.49
C LEU A 701 3.03 36.83 -14.74
N ALA A 702 3.05 36.91 -13.42
CA ALA A 702 1.90 36.62 -12.56
C ALA A 702 0.85 37.77 -12.57
N GLY A 703 1.09 38.89 -13.32
CA GLY A 703 0.15 40.00 -13.48
C GLY A 703 0.27 41.08 -12.40
N VAL A 704 1.38 41.16 -11.67
CA VAL A 704 1.63 42.32 -10.78
C VAL A 704 1.76 43.58 -11.57
N PRO A 705 1.06 44.70 -11.20
CA PRO A 705 1.05 45.94 -11.95
C PRO A 705 2.45 46.51 -12.26
N ASP A 706 2.66 47.00 -13.48
CA ASP A 706 3.96 47.50 -13.95
C ASP A 706 4.57 48.62 -13.11
N ASN A 707 3.75 49.49 -12.49
CA ASN A 707 4.22 50.53 -11.56
C ASN A 707 4.82 49.94 -10.28
N VAL A 708 4.25 48.85 -9.78
CA VAL A 708 4.79 48.12 -8.62
C VAL A 708 6.13 47.45 -8.95
N ILE A 709 6.20 46.82 -10.14
CA ILE A 709 7.42 46.19 -10.65
C ILE A 709 8.55 47.22 -10.84
N LYS A 710 8.24 48.40 -11.39
CA LYS A 710 9.23 49.50 -11.56
C LYS A 710 9.76 49.97 -10.20
N SER A 711 8.88 50.20 -9.24
CA SER A 711 9.28 50.59 -7.87
C SER A 711 10.12 49.53 -7.18
N ALA A 712 9.73 48.24 -7.35
CA ALA A 712 10.49 47.13 -6.80
C ALA A 712 11.90 46.96 -7.41
N LYS A 713 12.04 47.20 -8.74
CA LYS A 713 13.35 47.23 -9.41
C LYS A 713 14.27 48.32 -8.85
N GLN A 714 13.74 49.53 -8.64
CA GLN A 714 14.52 50.62 -8.04
C GLN A 714 14.97 50.26 -6.63
N LYS A 715 14.07 49.69 -5.82
CA LYS A 715 14.40 49.28 -4.44
C LYS A 715 15.41 48.14 -4.37
N LEU A 716 15.31 47.19 -5.31
CA LEU A 716 16.30 46.10 -5.42
C LEU A 716 17.70 46.65 -5.69
N THR A 717 17.84 47.56 -6.64
CA THR A 717 19.13 48.20 -6.96
C THR A 717 19.72 48.94 -5.75
N GLU A 718 18.87 49.66 -4.99
CA GLU A 718 19.30 50.33 -3.76
C GLU A 718 19.84 49.34 -2.71
N LEU A 719 19.12 48.23 -2.52
CA LEU A 719 19.50 47.17 -1.56
C LEU A 719 20.79 46.48 -1.98
N GLU A 720 20.97 46.15 -3.25
CA GLU A 720 22.18 45.53 -3.79
C GLU A 720 23.40 46.43 -3.65
N HIS A 721 23.25 47.76 -3.90
CA HIS A 721 24.32 48.73 -3.65
C HIS A 721 24.70 48.84 -2.15
N THR A 722 23.74 48.69 -1.26
CA THR A 722 23.98 48.74 0.18
C THR A 722 24.74 47.50 0.67
N HIS A 723 24.46 46.33 0.10
CA HIS A 723 25.17 45.09 0.43
C HIS A 723 26.57 45.00 -0.18
N HIS A 724 26.77 45.44 -1.43
CA HIS A 724 28.13 45.50 -2.02
C HIS A 724 29.04 46.57 -1.37
N GLY A 725 28.46 47.55 -0.69
CA GLY A 725 29.23 48.54 0.10
C GLY A 725 29.86 48.01 1.36
N ILE A 726 29.39 46.88 1.88
CA ILE A 726 29.91 46.25 3.11
C ILE A 726 31.01 45.21 2.75
N SER A 727 31.07 44.73 1.52
CA SER A 727 31.99 43.67 1.05
C SER A 727 33.34 44.19 0.52
N LYS A 728 33.56 45.50 0.40
CA LYS A 728 34.83 46.12 0.00
C LYS A 728 35.22 47.24 0.96
N ALA A 729 35.41 46.92 2.26
CA ALA A 729 36.25 47.74 3.11
C ALA A 729 37.71 47.40 2.84
N PRO A 730 38.61 48.39 2.61
CA PRO A 730 40.02 48.15 2.44
C PRO A 730 40.56 47.48 3.70
N GLN A 731 41.48 46.53 3.54
CA GLN A 731 42.28 45.99 4.61
C GLN A 731 42.95 47.14 5.39
N GLN A 732 42.24 47.74 6.31
CA GLN A 732 42.85 48.45 7.43
C GLN A 732 43.25 47.35 8.42
N LYS A 733 44.52 47.38 8.76
CA LYS A 733 45.16 46.60 9.84
C LYS A 733 44.14 46.35 10.94
N ALA A 734 44.02 45.10 11.29
CA ALA A 734 43.28 44.68 12.45
C ALA A 734 43.68 45.53 13.64
N MET A 735 42.84 46.49 14.00
CA MET A 735 42.77 47.04 15.34
C MET A 735 42.01 45.96 16.10
N GLU A 736 42.71 45.21 16.89
CA GLU A 736 42.14 44.30 17.86
C GLU A 736 41.09 45.08 18.65
N LEU A 737 39.82 44.90 18.30
CA LEU A 737 38.74 45.14 19.24
C LEU A 737 38.96 44.11 20.35
N PRO A 738 39.11 44.52 21.60
CA PRO A 738 39.20 43.59 22.69
C PRO A 738 37.91 42.74 22.63
N LEU A 739 38.10 41.46 22.46
CA LEU A 739 37.09 40.45 22.80
C LEU A 739 36.58 40.85 24.19
N PRO A 740 35.25 40.82 24.46
CA PRO A 740 34.77 40.88 25.82
C PRO A 740 35.55 39.79 26.56
N THR A 741 36.51 40.17 27.37
CA THR A 741 37.13 39.31 28.35
C THR A 741 35.95 38.70 29.10
N GLU A 742 35.78 37.41 29.12
CA GLU A 742 34.98 36.74 30.12
C GLU A 742 35.39 37.39 31.44
N GLU A 743 34.48 38.15 32.04
CA GLU A 743 34.67 38.61 33.42
C GLU A 743 34.81 37.32 34.21
N GLN A 744 36.05 36.97 34.51
CA GLN A 744 36.35 35.87 35.42
C GLN A 744 35.61 36.18 36.68
N ASN A 745 34.59 35.40 36.97
CA ASN A 745 33.79 35.56 38.17
C ASN A 745 34.76 35.55 39.39
N PRO A 746 34.90 36.65 40.13
CA PRO A 746 35.90 36.75 41.17
C PRO A 746 35.83 35.62 42.20
N LEU A 747 34.66 35.03 42.36
CA LEU A 747 34.43 33.87 43.23
C LEU A 747 35.14 32.59 42.75
N LEU A 748 35.33 32.40 41.43
CA LEU A 748 36.05 31.26 40.89
C LEU A 748 37.55 31.37 41.14
N SER A 749 38.12 32.56 41.04
CA SER A 749 39.52 32.80 41.35
C SER A 749 39.81 32.66 42.85
N GLU A 750 38.87 33.04 43.72
CA GLU A 750 38.98 32.82 45.19
C GLU A 750 38.84 31.32 45.52
N LEU A 751 38.04 30.57 44.80
CA LEU A 751 37.88 29.09 44.94
C LEU A 751 39.17 28.33 44.59
N GLU A 752 39.84 28.72 43.50
CA GLU A 752 41.09 28.10 43.04
C GLU A 752 42.26 28.29 44.01
N GLN A 753 42.20 29.34 44.82
CA GLN A 753 43.26 29.63 45.79
C GLN A 753 43.01 29.01 47.18
N LEU A 754 41.87 28.35 47.38
CA LEU A 754 41.52 27.71 48.65
C LEU A 754 42.00 26.25 48.70
N ASP A 755 42.85 25.92 49.65
CA ASP A 755 43.15 24.51 49.92
C ASP A 755 42.00 23.89 50.79
N LEU A 756 41.19 23.09 50.14
CA LEU A 756 40.01 22.48 50.75
C LEU A 756 40.38 21.48 51.89
N ASN A 757 41.62 20.99 51.95
CA ASN A 757 42.06 20.02 52.93
C ASN A 757 42.44 20.70 54.29
N ASP A 758 42.75 21.97 54.25
CA ASP A 758 43.09 22.74 55.45
C ASP A 758 41.92 23.49 56.11
N LEU A 759 40.71 23.35 55.51
CA LEU A 759 39.51 24.03 55.99
C LEU A 759 38.75 23.21 57.03
N THR A 760 38.46 23.79 58.18
CA THR A 760 37.46 23.17 59.06
C THR A 760 36.03 23.39 58.54
N PRO A 761 35.06 22.52 58.92
CA PRO A 761 33.67 22.67 58.44
C PRO A 761 33.02 24.02 58.74
N ARG A 762 33.44 24.66 59.83
CA ARG A 762 32.97 25.99 60.25
C ARG A 762 33.52 27.09 59.35
N GLN A 763 34.79 27.03 59.02
CA GLN A 763 35.44 27.99 58.10
C GLN A 763 34.89 27.88 56.68
N ALA A 764 34.62 26.65 56.21
CA ALA A 764 33.99 26.45 54.93
C ALA A 764 32.58 27.07 54.84
N LEU A 765 31.78 26.95 55.90
CA LEU A 765 30.46 27.53 55.98
C LEU A 765 30.54 29.07 56.01
N ASP A 766 31.48 29.63 56.73
CA ASP A 766 31.70 31.11 56.83
C ASP A 766 32.13 31.69 55.46
N ILE A 767 32.95 30.98 54.69
CA ILE A 767 33.35 31.38 53.33
C ILE A 767 32.14 31.33 52.38
N LEU A 768 31.31 30.31 52.47
CA LEU A 768 30.08 30.21 51.66
C LEU A 768 29.11 31.36 51.97
N TYR A 769 28.96 31.74 53.23
CA TYR A 769 28.14 32.92 53.58
C TYR A 769 28.73 34.21 53.04
N GLN A 770 30.04 34.41 53.08
CA GLN A 770 30.71 35.58 52.51
C GLN A 770 30.48 35.64 50.96
N TRP A 771 30.60 34.53 50.27
CA TRP A 771 30.34 34.48 48.84
C TRP A 771 28.87 34.73 48.48
N GLN A 772 27.94 34.26 49.30
CA GLN A 772 26.50 34.52 49.10
C GLN A 772 26.21 36.05 49.34
N GLN A 773 26.88 36.69 50.29
CA GLN A 773 26.72 38.14 50.53
C GLN A 773 27.32 38.91 49.35
N LYS A 774 28.53 38.59 48.92
CA LYS A 774 29.18 39.23 47.75
C LYS A 774 28.29 39.15 46.49
N GLN A 775 27.66 38.01 46.22
CA GLN A 775 26.80 37.86 45.10
C GLN A 775 25.47 38.65 45.17
N LYS A 776 24.92 38.82 46.38
CA LYS A 776 23.74 39.65 46.62
C LYS A 776 24.03 41.16 46.56
N SER A 777 25.28 41.59 46.70
CA SER A 777 25.69 42.99 46.60
C SER A 777 26.17 43.39 45.19
N SER A 778 26.31 42.40 44.29
CA SER A 778 26.71 42.57 42.86
C SER A 778 25.55 42.50 41.92
N THR A 779 24.33 42.15 42.40
CA THR A 779 23.05 42.21 41.68
C THR A 779 22.30 43.47 42.12
#